data_b46146079bf15a03f0a468bbc741d30b
#
_entry.id   b46146079bf15a03f0a468bbc741d30b
#
_cell.length_a   1.000
_cell.length_b   1.000
_cell.length_c   1.000
_cell.angle_alpha   90.00
_cell.angle_beta   90.00
_cell.angle_gamma   90.00
#
_symmetry.space_group_name_H-M   'P 1'
#
loop_
_entity.id
_entity.type
_entity.pdbx_description
1 polymer ?
#
loop_
_entity_poly.entity_id
_entity_poly.type
_entity_poly.pdbx_seq_one_letter_code
_entity_poly.pdbx_strand_id
1 'polypeptide(L)'
;MRTEQPKMIYLKDYQAPEYLIDETHLTFELFEDHSLVHAQLVMRRNPARGPGLPPLVLDGQQLELLSVTLADQELSDGDYQLTENHLTLQPTSESFTVDTSVKIHPETNTALEGLYKSGTMFCTQCEAEGFRKITYYLDRPDVMSKFTTTVVAEQHSYPVLLSNGNPIASGPGEDGRHWATWEDPFMKPAYLFALVAGDLWCVEDSFTTMTNRDVALRIYVEPENIDKCQHAMNSLKKSMRWDEEVYGREYDLDIFMIVAVNDFNMGAMENKGLNIFNSSAVLARAETATDAAHQRVEAIVAHEYFHNWSGNRVTCRDWFQLSLKEGFTVFRDSGFSADMNSATVKRIQDVAYLRTHQFAEDAGPMAHAVRPDSFIEISNFYTLTVYEKGSEVVGMIHTLLGAEGFRKGSDLYFERHDGQAVTCDDFIKAMEDANGVDLSQFKRWYSQAGTPRLAVSESYDAAAKTYSLTFRQSCPETPDKVEKLPFVIPVELGLLDSQGNEIALRLGGEASAQGTTRVISVTEAEQTFTFVDIAEQPLPSLLRGFSAPVKLSFPYNRDQLMFLMQHDSDGFNRWDAGQQLSVQVLQELIGQQQKGESLKLDPRLVSALRTVLSDETLDQAMVAEMLSLPGEAYLTEISEVADVDAIHIAREFARQQLAEGLFEALWLRYQANRDLSKKTPYVAEAEHFARRALQNIALSYLMLSGKPEVLAAALEQFETADNMTERLTALAVLVNSPFEEQKALALASFAEHFKDNPLVMDQWFSVQAGSTLPGGLERVKALMQHPAFNIKNPNKVRALVGAFAGQNLINFHATDGSGYRFLADLVIELNGFNPQIASRQLAPLTRWRKYDDARQALMKAELERIRASGQLSSDVYEVVSKSLA
;
A
#
# COMPACT_ATOMS: atom_id res chain seq x y z
N MET A 1 -23.65 -19.87 17.02
CA MET A 1 -23.63 -20.26 15.59
C MET A 1 -24.24 -19.11 14.82
N ARG A 2 -23.48 -18.35 14.04
CA ARG A 2 -24.06 -17.36 13.12
C ARG A 2 -24.97 -18.11 12.15
N THR A 3 -26.26 -17.94 12.27
CA THR A 3 -27.28 -18.54 11.38
C THR A 3 -27.66 -17.61 10.22
N GLU A 4 -27.21 -16.36 10.24
CA GLU A 4 -27.49 -15.38 9.19
C GLU A 4 -26.25 -15.18 8.29
N GLN A 5 -26.49 -15.12 6.97
CA GLN A 5 -25.46 -14.72 6.02
C GLN A 5 -25.04 -13.26 6.28
N PRO A 6 -23.76 -12.90 6.10
CA PRO A 6 -23.29 -11.52 6.21
C PRO A 6 -24.09 -10.60 5.30
N LYS A 7 -24.49 -9.43 5.84
CA LYS A 7 -25.34 -8.47 5.12
C LYS A 7 -24.50 -7.40 4.42
N MET A 8 -24.94 -7.03 3.21
CA MET A 8 -24.38 -5.87 2.49
C MET A 8 -24.79 -4.58 3.20
N ILE A 9 -23.82 -3.68 3.39
CA ILE A 9 -23.98 -2.33 3.92
C ILE A 9 -23.87 -1.36 2.74
N TYR A 10 -24.74 -0.35 2.67
CA TYR A 10 -24.80 0.61 1.56
C TYR A 10 -24.62 2.05 2.02
N LEU A 11 -23.85 2.82 1.26
CA LEU A 11 -23.64 4.26 1.50
C LEU A 11 -24.95 5.05 1.55
N LYS A 12 -25.89 4.72 0.68
CA LYS A 12 -27.22 5.39 0.63
C LYS A 12 -28.03 5.24 1.90
N ASP A 13 -27.70 4.24 2.73
CA ASP A 13 -28.40 3.97 3.99
C ASP A 13 -27.73 4.65 5.20
N TYR A 14 -26.70 5.46 4.95
CA TYR A 14 -26.02 6.21 6.02
C TYR A 14 -27.03 7.11 6.76
N GLN A 15 -26.95 7.06 8.09
CA GLN A 15 -27.65 7.98 8.98
C GLN A 15 -26.71 8.48 10.06
N ALA A 16 -26.83 9.75 10.41
CA ALA A 16 -26.11 10.31 11.53
C ALA A 16 -26.43 9.54 12.83
N PRO A 17 -25.49 9.43 13.77
CA PRO A 17 -25.68 8.68 15.00
C PRO A 17 -26.79 9.31 15.85
N GLU A 18 -27.56 8.49 16.55
CA GLU A 18 -28.63 8.95 17.43
C GLU A 18 -28.12 9.67 18.70
N TYR A 19 -26.94 9.23 19.16
CA TYR A 19 -26.25 9.78 20.33
C TYR A 19 -24.80 10.11 19.97
N LEU A 20 -24.19 11.01 20.74
CA LEU A 20 -22.78 11.40 20.66
C LEU A 20 -22.12 11.12 22.01
N ILE A 21 -20.81 10.95 21.99
CA ILE A 21 -19.98 10.74 23.18
C ILE A 21 -19.04 11.95 23.27
N ASP A 22 -19.18 12.76 24.33
CA ASP A 22 -18.32 13.91 24.53
C ASP A 22 -16.99 13.54 25.20
N GLU A 23 -17.06 12.64 26.21
CA GLU A 23 -15.88 12.17 26.93
C GLU A 23 -15.93 10.64 27.08
N THR A 24 -14.78 10.02 26.96
CA THR A 24 -14.54 8.59 27.15
C THR A 24 -13.43 8.40 28.18
N HIS A 25 -13.76 7.83 29.32
CA HIS A 25 -12.80 7.49 30.37
C HIS A 25 -12.65 5.99 30.43
N LEU A 26 -11.43 5.50 30.26
CA LEU A 26 -11.11 4.08 30.23
C LEU A 26 -10.11 3.74 31.32
N THR A 27 -10.30 2.61 31.99
CA THR A 27 -9.33 2.00 32.86
C THR A 27 -9.15 0.53 32.46
N PHE A 28 -7.91 0.19 32.12
CA PHE A 28 -7.52 -1.17 31.78
C PHE A 28 -6.76 -1.80 32.94
N GLU A 29 -7.22 -2.92 33.40
CA GLU A 29 -6.46 -3.79 34.31
C GLU A 29 -5.96 -5.02 33.55
N LEU A 30 -4.68 -5.05 33.26
CA LEU A 30 -4.05 -6.10 32.45
C LEU A 30 -3.54 -7.23 33.33
N PHE A 31 -3.92 -8.46 33.01
CA PHE A 31 -3.47 -9.69 33.63
C PHE A 31 -3.02 -10.69 32.56
N GLU A 32 -2.31 -11.74 32.94
CA GLU A 32 -1.77 -12.71 32.00
C GLU A 32 -2.83 -13.57 31.29
N ASP A 33 -3.94 -13.84 31.97
CA ASP A 33 -5.00 -14.75 31.51
C ASP A 33 -6.32 -14.05 31.18
N HIS A 34 -6.39 -12.74 31.35
CA HIS A 34 -7.52 -11.88 30.97
C HIS A 34 -7.16 -10.41 31.11
N SER A 35 -8.08 -9.54 30.72
CA SER A 35 -8.03 -8.11 31.03
C SER A 35 -9.41 -7.61 31.41
N LEU A 36 -9.47 -6.65 32.33
CA LEU A 36 -10.70 -5.96 32.70
C LEU A 36 -10.66 -4.57 32.08
N VAL A 37 -11.77 -4.16 31.49
CA VAL A 37 -11.92 -2.82 30.91
C VAL A 37 -13.13 -2.14 31.55
N HIS A 38 -12.87 -1.03 32.24
CA HIS A 38 -13.88 -0.17 32.83
C HIS A 38 -14.00 1.07 31.94
N ALA A 39 -15.18 1.32 31.41
CA ALA A 39 -15.46 2.45 30.53
C ALA A 39 -16.56 3.31 31.10
N GLN A 40 -16.33 4.62 31.18
CA GLN A 40 -17.36 5.61 31.44
C GLN A 40 -17.50 6.51 30.21
N LEU A 41 -18.69 6.56 29.65
CA LEU A 41 -19.07 7.36 28.49
C LEU A 41 -19.97 8.50 28.89
N VAL A 42 -19.54 9.74 28.67
CA VAL A 42 -20.38 10.94 28.86
C VAL A 42 -21.09 11.19 27.53
N MET A 43 -22.38 10.98 27.51
CA MET A 43 -23.21 10.91 26.33
C MET A 43 -24.27 11.96 26.25
N ARG A 44 -24.67 12.32 25.05
CA ARG A 44 -25.81 13.20 24.79
C ARG A 44 -26.55 12.81 23.53
N ARG A 45 -27.83 13.20 23.48
CA ARG A 45 -28.65 13.09 22.27
C ARG A 45 -28.02 13.91 21.14
N ASN A 46 -27.98 13.37 19.94
CA ASN A 46 -27.50 14.12 18.76
C ASN A 46 -28.56 15.13 18.31
N PRO A 47 -28.30 16.43 18.37
CA PRO A 47 -29.29 17.46 18.00
C PRO A 47 -29.74 17.34 16.52
N ALA A 48 -28.92 16.80 15.65
CA ALA A 48 -29.21 16.62 14.23
C ALA A 48 -30.28 15.52 13.97
N ARG A 49 -30.62 14.69 14.97
CA ARG A 49 -31.55 13.56 14.84
C ARG A 49 -32.97 13.88 15.30
N GLY A 50 -33.26 15.10 15.66
CA GLY A 50 -34.56 15.52 16.14
C GLY A 50 -34.89 15.08 17.56
N PRO A 51 -36.09 15.37 18.06
CA PRO A 51 -36.50 15.08 19.43
C PRO A 51 -36.78 13.60 19.67
N GLY A 52 -36.74 13.19 20.94
CA GLY A 52 -37.02 11.83 21.37
C GLY A 52 -35.80 11.11 21.91
N LEU A 53 -36.02 10.03 22.61
CA LEU A 53 -35.00 9.21 23.25
C LEU A 53 -35.10 7.76 22.71
N PRO A 54 -34.62 7.49 21.49
CA PRO A 54 -34.62 6.14 20.98
C PRO A 54 -33.66 5.22 21.79
N PRO A 55 -33.79 3.89 21.69
CA PRO A 55 -32.81 3.00 22.31
C PRO A 55 -31.39 3.36 21.90
N LEU A 56 -30.46 3.32 22.86
CA LEU A 56 -29.03 3.42 22.62
C LEU A 56 -28.50 2.01 22.29
N VAL A 57 -27.97 1.84 21.12
CA VAL A 57 -27.35 0.57 20.68
C VAL A 57 -25.83 0.75 20.62
N LEU A 58 -25.11 0.08 21.51
CA LEU A 58 -23.66 0.07 21.56
C LEU A 58 -23.13 -1.20 20.89
N ASP A 59 -22.11 -1.04 20.04
CA ASP A 59 -21.42 -2.16 19.41
C ASP A 59 -20.53 -2.86 20.44
N GLY A 60 -20.47 -4.20 20.40
CA GLY A 60 -19.59 -4.99 21.24
C GLY A 60 -19.47 -6.41 20.71
N GLN A 61 -18.26 -6.94 20.66
CA GLN A 61 -17.98 -8.28 20.15
C GLN A 61 -16.99 -9.01 21.06
N GLN A 62 -17.29 -10.28 21.37
CA GLN A 62 -16.43 -11.13 22.20
C GLN A 62 -16.15 -10.55 23.59
N LEU A 63 -17.13 -9.87 24.19
CA LEU A 63 -17.06 -9.23 25.49
C LEU A 63 -17.87 -10.04 26.51
N GLU A 64 -17.32 -10.24 27.70
CA GLU A 64 -18.06 -10.70 28.86
C GLU A 64 -18.49 -9.47 29.69
N LEU A 65 -19.76 -9.13 29.66
CA LEU A 65 -20.30 -8.00 30.42
C LEU A 65 -20.37 -8.37 31.90
N LEU A 66 -19.69 -7.61 32.76
CA LEU A 66 -19.68 -7.80 34.21
C LEU A 66 -20.66 -6.90 34.92
N SER A 67 -20.77 -5.64 34.51
CA SER A 67 -21.71 -4.66 35.03
C SER A 67 -22.03 -3.58 34.01
N VAL A 68 -23.21 -2.97 34.15
CA VAL A 68 -23.63 -1.79 33.38
C VAL A 68 -24.43 -0.86 34.24
N THR A 69 -24.12 0.44 34.19
CA THR A 69 -24.79 1.52 34.89
C THR A 69 -25.22 2.55 33.85
N LEU A 70 -26.47 3.03 33.97
CA LEU A 70 -27.02 4.09 33.14
C LEU A 70 -27.50 5.23 34.01
N ALA A 71 -26.96 6.44 33.81
CA ALA A 71 -27.32 7.64 34.59
C ALA A 71 -27.26 7.37 36.11
N ASP A 72 -26.14 6.84 36.59
CA ASP A 72 -25.84 6.47 37.99
C ASP A 72 -26.74 5.34 38.56
N GLN A 73 -27.56 4.71 37.76
CA GLN A 73 -28.36 3.55 38.15
C GLN A 73 -27.76 2.25 37.61
N GLU A 74 -27.32 1.34 38.49
CA GLU A 74 -26.91 0.00 38.12
C GLU A 74 -28.10 -0.78 37.55
N LEU A 75 -27.89 -1.41 36.39
CA LEU A 75 -28.93 -2.17 35.70
C LEU A 75 -28.76 -3.68 35.99
N SER A 76 -29.93 -4.36 36.07
CA SER A 76 -30.02 -5.81 36.23
C SER A 76 -30.37 -6.49 34.91
N ASP A 77 -30.18 -7.81 34.83
CA ASP A 77 -30.68 -8.62 33.74
C ASP A 77 -32.16 -8.34 33.50
N GLY A 78 -32.52 -7.90 32.30
CA GLY A 78 -33.89 -7.53 31.93
C GLY A 78 -34.09 -6.00 31.79
N ASP A 79 -33.19 -5.17 32.33
CA ASP A 79 -33.23 -3.71 32.14
C ASP A 79 -32.52 -3.30 30.83
N TYR A 80 -31.80 -4.22 30.20
CA TYR A 80 -31.10 -4.04 28.94
C TYR A 80 -31.27 -5.27 28.02
N GLN A 81 -30.92 -5.11 26.74
CA GLN A 81 -30.83 -6.23 25.79
C GLN A 81 -29.38 -6.47 25.41
N LEU A 82 -28.96 -7.71 25.55
CA LEU A 82 -27.61 -8.13 25.18
C LEU A 82 -27.68 -9.18 24.06
N THR A 83 -26.97 -8.92 22.97
CA THR A 83 -26.78 -9.86 21.86
C THR A 83 -25.29 -10.15 21.67
N GLU A 84 -24.96 -11.02 20.72
CA GLU A 84 -23.56 -11.32 20.37
C GLU A 84 -22.78 -10.05 19.93
N ASN A 85 -23.46 -9.05 19.35
CA ASN A 85 -22.83 -7.89 18.74
C ASN A 85 -23.26 -6.53 19.34
N HIS A 86 -24.23 -6.48 20.25
CA HIS A 86 -24.77 -5.23 20.72
C HIS A 86 -25.22 -5.29 22.20
N LEU A 87 -25.04 -4.17 22.89
CA LEU A 87 -25.70 -3.83 24.15
C LEU A 87 -26.71 -2.72 23.86
N THR A 88 -28.00 -2.96 24.16
CA THR A 88 -29.05 -1.98 23.94
C THR A 88 -29.59 -1.50 25.28
N LEU A 89 -29.58 -0.16 25.48
CA LEU A 89 -30.00 0.55 26.67
C LEU A 89 -31.15 1.52 26.34
N GLN A 90 -31.95 1.89 27.33
CA GLN A 90 -33.01 2.86 27.15
C GLN A 90 -32.73 4.13 27.98
N PRO A 91 -32.13 5.18 27.40
CA PRO A 91 -31.91 6.46 28.08
C PRO A 91 -33.23 7.11 28.50
N THR A 92 -33.17 7.81 29.60
CA THR A 92 -34.34 8.55 30.16
C THR A 92 -34.19 10.07 30.10
N SER A 93 -32.99 10.54 29.64
CA SER A 93 -32.68 11.96 29.51
C SER A 93 -31.82 12.18 28.27
N GLU A 94 -31.71 13.42 27.80
CA GLU A 94 -30.90 13.81 26.64
C GLU A 94 -29.39 13.79 26.91
N SER A 95 -28.99 13.90 28.18
CA SER A 95 -27.58 13.80 28.61
C SER A 95 -27.52 12.83 29.79
N PHE A 96 -26.58 11.90 29.70
CA PHE A 96 -26.42 10.80 30.68
C PHE A 96 -25.02 10.21 30.61
N THR A 97 -24.67 9.40 31.59
CA THR A 97 -23.47 8.57 31.59
C THR A 97 -23.85 7.11 31.39
N VAL A 98 -22.95 6.39 30.74
CA VAL A 98 -22.95 4.91 30.65
C VAL A 98 -21.64 4.40 31.21
N ASP A 99 -21.69 3.59 32.27
CA ASP A 99 -20.53 2.92 32.81
C ASP A 99 -20.66 1.42 32.52
N THR A 100 -19.61 0.82 31.97
CA THR A 100 -19.56 -0.62 31.73
C THR A 100 -18.26 -1.20 32.25
N SER A 101 -18.32 -2.42 32.75
CA SER A 101 -17.17 -3.24 33.08
C SER A 101 -17.26 -4.52 32.27
N VAL A 102 -16.20 -4.81 31.51
CA VAL A 102 -16.12 -6.02 30.68
C VAL A 102 -14.83 -6.78 30.96
N LYS A 103 -14.86 -8.08 30.70
CA LYS A 103 -13.71 -8.96 30.71
C LYS A 103 -13.43 -9.41 29.27
N ILE A 104 -12.17 -9.36 28.88
CA ILE A 104 -11.68 -9.78 27.58
C ILE A 104 -10.44 -10.67 27.71
N HIS A 105 -10.09 -11.38 26.62
CA HIS A 105 -9.00 -12.36 26.60
C HIS A 105 -7.96 -12.02 25.50
N PRO A 106 -7.11 -10.99 25.72
CA PRO A 106 -6.08 -10.62 24.75
C PRO A 106 -5.07 -11.74 24.46
N GLU A 107 -4.81 -12.59 25.45
CA GLU A 107 -3.86 -13.71 25.39
C GLU A 107 -4.28 -14.80 24.39
N THR A 108 -5.55 -14.88 24.04
CA THR A 108 -6.10 -15.83 23.06
C THR A 108 -6.51 -15.21 21.74
N ASN A 109 -6.34 -13.89 21.60
CA ASN A 109 -6.73 -13.13 20.41
C ASN A 109 -5.72 -13.33 19.28
N THR A 110 -6.07 -14.17 18.31
CA THR A 110 -5.25 -14.48 17.13
C THR A 110 -5.69 -13.72 15.89
N ALA A 111 -6.84 -13.05 15.93
CA ALA A 111 -7.30 -12.21 14.83
C ALA A 111 -6.49 -10.91 14.71
N LEU A 112 -5.79 -10.52 15.77
CA LEU A 112 -4.98 -9.30 15.89
C LEU A 112 -5.82 -8.04 15.66
N GLU A 113 -7.02 -8.05 16.22
CA GLU A 113 -7.99 -6.94 16.23
C GLU A 113 -8.44 -6.65 17.66
N GLY A 114 -8.59 -5.38 18.01
CA GLY A 114 -8.83 -4.97 19.38
C GLY A 114 -7.54 -5.04 20.20
N LEU A 115 -7.64 -5.45 21.47
CA LEU A 115 -6.50 -5.66 22.36
C LEU A 115 -5.99 -7.12 22.24
N TYR A 116 -4.70 -7.30 22.02
CA TYR A 116 -4.07 -8.61 21.90
C TYR A 116 -2.63 -8.59 22.42
N LYS A 117 -2.00 -9.76 22.47
CA LYS A 117 -0.57 -9.90 22.81
C LYS A 117 0.25 -10.22 21.57
N SER A 118 1.34 -9.47 21.37
CA SER A 118 2.42 -9.81 20.45
C SER A 118 3.66 -10.15 21.26
N GLY A 119 4.04 -11.42 21.27
CA GLY A 119 5.06 -11.90 22.20
C GLY A 119 4.63 -11.66 23.66
N THR A 120 5.41 -10.85 24.38
CA THR A 120 5.14 -10.48 25.78
C THR A 120 4.41 -9.15 25.95
N MET A 121 4.20 -8.41 24.87
CA MET A 121 3.63 -7.06 24.87
C MET A 121 2.13 -7.10 24.62
N PHE A 122 1.35 -6.28 25.33
CA PHE A 122 -0.01 -5.94 24.95
C PHE A 122 0.01 -4.81 23.94
N CYS A 123 -0.81 -4.90 22.92
CA CYS A 123 -0.99 -3.85 21.91
C CYS A 123 -2.40 -3.89 21.32
N THR A 124 -2.76 -2.84 20.58
CA THR A 124 -4.08 -2.69 19.99
C THR A 124 -4.02 -2.51 18.48
N GLN A 125 -5.10 -2.93 17.80
CA GLN A 125 -5.46 -2.50 16.45
C GLN A 125 -6.96 -2.27 16.39
N CYS A 126 -7.38 -1.02 16.23
CA CYS A 126 -8.80 -0.63 16.29
C CYS A 126 -9.39 -0.27 14.94
N GLU A 127 -8.60 0.11 13.95
CA GLU A 127 -9.11 0.38 12.60
C GLU A 127 -9.40 -0.93 11.84
N ALA A 128 -10.58 -1.11 11.23
CA ALA A 128 -11.68 -0.14 11.17
C ALA A 128 -12.67 -0.26 12.36
N GLU A 129 -12.96 -1.47 12.82
CA GLU A 129 -14.05 -1.79 13.79
C GLU A 129 -13.56 -2.68 14.93
N GLY A 130 -12.28 -2.53 15.33
CA GLY A 130 -11.67 -3.33 16.39
C GLY A 130 -11.95 -2.83 17.80
N PHE A 131 -12.33 -1.58 17.99
CA PHE A 131 -12.57 -1.04 19.34
C PHE A 131 -13.74 -1.73 20.04
N ARG A 132 -14.76 -2.17 19.29
CA ARG A 132 -15.89 -2.95 19.82
C ARG A 132 -15.53 -4.30 20.42
N LYS A 133 -14.28 -4.77 20.18
CA LYS A 133 -13.71 -5.96 20.82
C LYS A 133 -13.00 -5.65 22.14
N ILE A 134 -12.96 -4.38 22.53
CA ILE A 134 -12.34 -3.90 23.77
C ILE A 134 -13.40 -3.55 24.79
N THR A 135 -14.41 -2.80 24.40
CA THR A 135 -15.55 -2.43 25.24
C THR A 135 -16.77 -2.04 24.40
N TYR A 136 -17.95 -1.93 25.01
CA TYR A 136 -19.15 -1.44 24.33
C TYR A 136 -19.01 0.04 23.99
N TYR A 137 -19.29 0.39 22.72
CA TYR A 137 -19.05 1.72 22.21
C TYR A 137 -19.92 2.04 20.98
N LEU A 138 -20.09 3.32 20.64
CA LEU A 138 -20.53 3.74 19.31
C LEU A 138 -19.32 3.72 18.38
N ASP A 139 -18.99 2.53 17.86
CA ASP A 139 -17.74 2.26 17.11
C ASP A 139 -17.89 2.63 15.65
N ARG A 140 -17.94 3.93 15.40
CA ARG A 140 -18.08 4.53 14.07
C ARG A 140 -17.28 5.83 13.99
N PRO A 141 -16.73 6.17 12.81
CA PRO A 141 -15.77 7.28 12.69
C PRO A 141 -16.37 8.67 12.87
N ASP A 142 -17.69 8.85 12.76
CA ASP A 142 -18.37 10.13 12.99
C ASP A 142 -18.79 10.36 14.45
N VAL A 143 -18.44 9.46 15.34
CA VAL A 143 -18.56 9.66 16.80
C VAL A 143 -17.17 9.93 17.34
N MET A 144 -16.92 11.20 17.65
CA MET A 144 -15.64 11.69 18.15
C MET A 144 -15.76 12.08 19.62
N SER A 145 -14.77 11.68 20.41
CA SER A 145 -14.77 11.86 21.87
C SER A 145 -13.39 12.27 22.37
N LYS A 146 -13.34 12.95 23.50
CA LYS A 146 -12.10 13.19 24.25
C LYS A 146 -11.80 11.99 25.13
N PHE A 147 -10.61 11.39 24.95
CA PHE A 147 -10.20 10.16 25.65
C PHE A 147 -9.26 10.45 26.82
N THR A 148 -9.55 9.85 27.97
CA THR A 148 -8.65 9.73 29.11
C THR A 148 -8.50 8.25 29.44
N THR A 149 -7.28 7.75 29.42
CA THR A 149 -7.00 6.31 29.53
C THR A 149 -6.02 6.04 30.66
N THR A 150 -6.38 5.19 31.60
CA THR A 150 -5.51 4.66 32.64
C THR A 150 -5.21 3.21 32.35
N VAL A 151 -3.93 2.85 32.37
CA VAL A 151 -3.46 1.46 32.20
C VAL A 151 -2.82 1.00 33.51
N VAL A 152 -3.22 -0.15 34.01
CA VAL A 152 -2.73 -0.78 35.24
C VAL A 152 -2.17 -2.16 34.89
N ALA A 153 -0.92 -2.42 35.22
CA ALA A 153 -0.28 -3.71 34.95
C ALA A 153 0.77 -4.06 36.00
N GLU A 154 1.25 -5.30 35.99
CA GLU A 154 2.37 -5.75 36.80
C GLU A 154 3.66 -5.02 36.35
N GLN A 155 4.35 -4.37 37.31
CA GLN A 155 5.44 -3.43 36.99
C GLN A 155 6.67 -4.08 36.39
N HIS A 156 7.01 -5.30 36.82
CA HIS A 156 8.22 -5.99 36.36
C HIS A 156 8.09 -6.45 34.90
N SER A 157 6.95 -7.04 34.56
CA SER A 157 6.70 -7.56 33.19
C SER A 157 6.28 -6.46 32.21
N TYR A 158 5.66 -5.39 32.71
CA TYR A 158 5.12 -4.30 31.91
C TYR A 158 5.56 -2.92 32.44
N PRO A 159 6.88 -2.62 32.43
CA PRO A 159 7.37 -1.33 32.96
C PRO A 159 6.94 -0.11 32.12
N VAL A 160 6.57 -0.30 30.86
CA VAL A 160 6.12 0.77 29.94
C VAL A 160 4.62 0.63 29.71
N LEU A 161 3.87 1.70 29.99
CA LEU A 161 2.43 1.79 29.82
C LEU A 161 2.10 3.02 28.96
N LEU A 162 1.59 2.81 27.75
CA LEU A 162 1.36 3.86 26.76
C LEU A 162 -0.10 3.90 26.31
N SER A 163 -0.59 5.12 26.02
CA SER A 163 -1.84 5.36 25.29
C SER A 163 -1.77 6.67 24.52
N ASN A 164 -2.90 7.10 23.95
CA ASN A 164 -2.98 8.30 23.11
C ASN A 164 -2.85 9.59 23.93
N GLY A 165 -2.27 10.60 23.32
CA GLY A 165 -2.21 11.96 23.85
C GLY A 165 -0.96 12.22 24.67
N ASN A 166 -1.10 13.00 25.73
CA ASN A 166 -0.01 13.36 26.63
C ASN A 166 -0.10 12.57 27.95
N PRO A 167 1.03 12.16 28.54
CA PRO A 167 1.02 11.53 29.86
C PRO A 167 0.69 12.58 30.92
N ILE A 168 -0.29 12.31 31.79
CA ILE A 168 -0.73 13.27 32.81
C ILE A 168 -0.46 12.81 34.24
N ALA A 169 -0.41 11.52 34.52
CA ALA A 169 -0.11 10.98 35.84
C ALA A 169 0.41 9.54 35.74
N SER A 170 1.18 9.14 36.74
CA SER A 170 1.60 7.74 36.92
C SER A 170 1.98 7.49 38.37
N GLY A 171 1.98 6.24 38.81
CA GLY A 171 2.38 5.90 40.18
C GLY A 171 2.40 4.39 40.44
N PRO A 172 2.90 4.01 41.64
CA PRO A 172 2.81 2.64 42.12
C PRO A 172 1.36 2.29 42.45
N GLY A 173 1.01 1.02 42.20
CA GLY A 173 -0.24 0.42 42.62
C GLY A 173 -0.02 -0.58 43.76
N GLU A 174 -1.06 -1.38 44.06
CA GLU A 174 -0.97 -2.48 45.03
C GLU A 174 -0.39 -3.76 44.36
N ASP A 175 0.08 -4.70 45.17
CA ASP A 175 0.53 -6.04 44.74
C ASP A 175 1.56 -6.04 43.58
N GLY A 176 2.51 -5.10 43.61
CA GLY A 176 3.56 -5.00 42.58
C GLY A 176 3.11 -4.45 41.22
N ARG A 177 1.90 -3.93 41.18
CA ARG A 177 1.36 -3.28 40.00
C ARG A 177 1.74 -1.79 39.97
N HIS A 178 1.60 -1.16 38.81
CA HIS A 178 1.71 0.30 38.66
C HIS A 178 0.70 0.76 37.62
N TRP A 179 0.56 2.07 37.48
CA TRP A 179 -0.39 2.66 36.56
C TRP A 179 0.16 3.92 35.90
N ALA A 180 -0.37 4.21 34.71
CA ALA A 180 -0.16 5.48 34.02
C ALA A 180 -1.48 5.94 33.40
N THR A 181 -1.71 7.26 33.44
CA THR A 181 -2.87 7.90 32.85
C THR A 181 -2.46 8.86 31.73
N TRP A 182 -3.12 8.75 30.60
CA TRP A 182 -2.92 9.53 29.39
C TRP A 182 -4.20 10.31 29.05
N GLU A 183 -4.04 11.51 28.56
CA GLU A 183 -5.15 12.34 28.08
C GLU A 183 -4.87 12.81 26.66
N ASP A 184 -5.78 12.51 25.74
CA ASP A 184 -5.78 13.10 24.41
C ASP A 184 -6.68 14.35 24.43
N PRO A 185 -6.10 15.56 24.29
CA PRO A 185 -6.89 16.81 24.35
C PRO A 185 -7.75 17.00 23.09
N PHE A 186 -7.49 16.26 22.03
CA PHE A 186 -8.28 16.32 20.79
C PHE A 186 -9.34 15.25 20.76
N MET A 187 -10.52 15.61 20.26
CA MET A 187 -11.57 14.64 20.02
C MET A 187 -11.19 13.72 18.86
N LYS A 188 -11.38 12.42 19.03
CA LYS A 188 -11.10 11.42 18.02
C LYS A 188 -12.15 10.32 18.00
N PRO A 189 -12.37 9.65 16.84
CA PRO A 189 -13.14 8.42 16.78
C PRO A 189 -12.37 7.26 17.43
N ALA A 190 -13.11 6.22 17.82
CA ALA A 190 -12.57 5.06 18.51
C ALA A 190 -11.51 4.28 17.70
N TYR A 191 -11.56 4.33 16.38
CA TYR A 191 -10.59 3.61 15.55
C TYR A 191 -9.14 4.12 15.72
N LEU A 192 -8.96 5.33 16.23
CA LEU A 192 -7.64 5.92 16.51
C LEU A 192 -7.14 5.63 17.94
N PHE A 193 -7.90 4.91 18.73
CA PHE A 193 -7.47 4.50 20.06
C PHE A 193 -6.31 3.50 19.99
N ALA A 194 -5.34 3.68 20.87
CA ALA A 194 -4.23 2.74 21.05
C ALA A 194 -3.83 2.61 22.52
N LEU A 195 -3.36 1.39 22.84
CA LEU A 195 -2.75 1.04 24.11
C LEU A 195 -1.59 0.09 23.85
N VAL A 196 -0.47 0.32 24.55
CA VAL A 196 0.68 -0.58 24.57
C VAL A 196 1.17 -0.74 25.98
N ALA A 197 1.44 -1.98 26.40
CA ALA A 197 2.09 -2.30 27.67
C ALA A 197 3.14 -3.41 27.47
N GLY A 198 4.38 -3.17 27.90
CA GLY A 198 5.45 -4.14 27.70
C GLY A 198 6.77 -3.77 28.36
N ASP A 199 7.72 -4.69 28.30
CA ASP A 199 9.12 -4.44 28.61
C ASP A 199 9.82 -3.92 27.36
N LEU A 200 9.76 -2.61 27.17
CA LEU A 200 10.24 -1.94 25.97
C LEU A 200 11.37 -0.97 26.28
N TRP A 201 12.32 -0.90 25.34
CA TRP A 201 13.36 0.11 25.34
C TRP A 201 12.95 1.27 24.41
N CYS A 202 13.47 2.45 24.69
CA CYS A 202 13.09 3.67 24.00
C CYS A 202 14.29 4.38 23.40
N VAL A 203 14.18 4.72 22.10
CA VAL A 203 15.03 5.72 21.46
C VAL A 203 14.33 7.06 21.54
N GLU A 204 15.00 8.06 22.14
CA GLU A 204 14.46 9.41 22.34
C GLU A 204 15.18 10.43 21.47
N ASP A 205 14.42 11.37 20.95
CA ASP A 205 14.89 12.56 20.24
C ASP A 205 13.85 13.68 20.42
N SER A 206 14.06 14.82 19.77
CA SER A 206 13.13 15.93 19.80
C SER A 206 13.05 16.63 18.45
N PHE A 207 11.97 17.33 18.23
CA PHE A 207 11.77 18.20 17.07
C PHE A 207 11.20 19.54 17.54
N THR A 208 11.84 20.65 17.12
CA THR A 208 11.33 21.99 17.35
C THR A 208 10.48 22.41 16.17
N THR A 209 9.20 22.68 16.40
CA THR A 209 8.23 23.04 15.38
C THR A 209 8.44 24.47 14.82
N MET A 210 7.76 24.78 13.73
CA MET A 210 7.82 26.12 13.12
C MET A 210 7.34 27.25 14.03
N THR A 211 6.53 26.95 15.06
CA THR A 211 6.12 27.94 16.11
C THR A 211 6.98 27.86 17.37
N ASN A 212 8.14 27.21 17.31
CA ASN A 212 9.12 27.03 18.37
C ASN A 212 8.58 26.23 19.59
N ARG A 213 7.74 25.24 19.35
CA ARG A 213 7.39 24.23 20.35
C ARG A 213 8.33 23.03 20.25
N ASP A 214 8.76 22.53 21.39
CA ASP A 214 9.53 21.29 21.44
C ASP A 214 8.57 20.09 21.56
N VAL A 215 8.73 19.11 20.67
CA VAL A 215 8.00 17.85 20.65
C VAL A 215 8.97 16.73 20.99
N ALA A 216 8.64 15.94 22.01
CA ALA A 216 9.41 14.73 22.33
C ALA A 216 9.09 13.63 21.31
N LEU A 217 10.12 13.01 20.75
CA LEU A 217 9.99 11.90 19.79
C LEU A 217 10.48 10.62 20.45
N ARG A 218 9.68 9.56 20.43
CA ARG A 218 10.01 8.29 21.05
C ARG A 218 9.69 7.13 20.17
N ILE A 219 10.64 6.19 20.03
CA ILE A 219 10.43 4.90 19.35
C ILE A 219 10.68 3.82 20.39
N TYR A 220 9.62 3.06 20.68
CA TYR A 220 9.64 1.96 21.62
C TYR A 220 9.76 0.62 20.90
N VAL A 221 10.70 -0.21 21.33
CA VAL A 221 11.01 -1.49 20.72
C VAL A 221 11.36 -2.52 21.79
N GLU A 222 11.27 -3.79 21.45
CA GLU A 222 11.88 -4.85 22.26
C GLU A 222 13.41 -4.62 22.35
N PRO A 223 14.07 -4.98 23.46
CA PRO A 223 15.47 -4.63 23.73
C PRO A 223 16.46 -4.98 22.61
N GLU A 224 16.28 -6.10 21.93
CA GLU A 224 17.13 -6.58 20.84
C GLU A 224 17.03 -5.73 19.56
N ASN A 225 16.09 -4.81 19.48
CA ASN A 225 15.83 -3.99 18.30
C ASN A 225 16.26 -2.52 18.46
N ILE A 226 16.86 -2.16 19.59
CA ILE A 226 17.19 -0.77 19.92
C ILE A 226 18.15 -0.11 18.92
N ASP A 227 19.02 -0.89 18.29
CA ASP A 227 20.01 -0.41 17.31
C ASP A 227 19.46 -0.31 15.88
N LYS A 228 18.15 -0.54 15.67
CA LYS A 228 17.50 -0.56 14.35
C LYS A 228 16.50 0.60 14.16
N CYS A 229 16.51 1.60 15.05
CA CYS A 229 15.48 2.66 15.09
C CYS A 229 15.95 3.99 14.48
N GLN A 230 17.24 4.18 14.26
CA GLN A 230 17.78 5.49 13.89
C GLN A 230 17.25 5.99 12.54
N HIS A 231 17.11 5.10 11.56
CA HIS A 231 16.57 5.46 10.25
C HIS A 231 15.11 5.95 10.35
N ALA A 232 14.27 5.26 11.12
CA ALA A 232 12.90 5.69 11.37
C ALA A 232 12.83 7.03 12.11
N MET A 233 13.68 7.26 13.11
CA MET A 233 13.76 8.55 13.81
C MET A 233 14.14 9.69 12.87
N ASN A 234 15.13 9.49 12.03
CA ASN A 234 15.54 10.48 11.03
C ASN A 234 14.40 10.74 10.01
N SER A 235 13.71 9.69 9.59
CA SER A 235 12.58 9.78 8.68
C SER A 235 11.42 10.58 9.29
N LEU A 236 11.14 10.38 10.58
CA LEU A 236 10.11 11.13 11.30
C LEU A 236 10.44 12.63 11.33
N LYS A 237 11.66 12.99 11.67
CA LYS A 237 12.10 14.40 11.72
C LYS A 237 12.04 15.07 10.35
N LYS A 238 12.41 14.35 9.29
CA LYS A 238 12.27 14.81 7.90
C LYS A 238 10.80 15.02 7.52
N SER A 239 9.94 14.10 7.91
CA SER A 239 8.48 14.16 7.63
C SER A 239 7.84 15.36 8.33
N MET A 240 8.17 15.60 9.58
CA MET A 240 7.68 16.76 10.35
C MET A 240 8.08 18.07 9.69
N ARG A 241 9.33 18.20 9.29
CA ARG A 241 9.83 19.40 8.59
C ARG A 241 9.15 19.59 7.24
N TRP A 242 9.05 18.54 6.45
CA TRP A 242 8.44 18.60 5.13
C TRP A 242 6.97 19.01 5.19
N ASP A 243 6.19 18.51 6.15
CA ASP A 243 4.79 18.87 6.31
C ASP A 243 4.59 20.34 6.69
N GLU A 244 5.49 20.89 7.52
CA GLU A 244 5.52 22.32 7.82
C GLU A 244 5.86 23.16 6.59
N GLU A 245 6.87 22.76 5.81
CA GLU A 245 7.35 23.53 4.66
C GLU A 245 6.41 23.44 3.46
N VAL A 246 5.89 22.25 3.14
CA VAL A 246 5.08 22.01 1.92
C VAL A 246 3.60 22.25 2.14
N TYR A 247 3.07 21.87 3.29
CA TYR A 247 1.63 21.98 3.60
C TYR A 247 1.32 22.99 4.72
N GLY A 248 2.32 23.53 5.41
CA GLY A 248 2.10 24.45 6.51
C GLY A 248 1.40 23.78 7.72
N ARG A 249 1.61 22.48 7.91
CA ARG A 249 0.93 21.71 8.97
C ARG A 249 1.92 21.35 10.07
N GLU A 250 1.59 21.77 11.28
CA GLU A 250 2.39 21.58 12.49
C GLU A 250 1.81 20.44 13.32
N TYR A 251 2.67 19.67 13.97
CA TYR A 251 2.25 18.65 14.93
C TYR A 251 1.64 19.29 16.18
N ASP A 252 0.62 18.70 16.75
CA ASP A 252 -0.31 19.31 17.68
C ASP A 252 -0.25 18.78 19.13
N LEU A 253 0.51 17.73 19.40
CA LEU A 253 0.80 17.20 20.74
C LEU A 253 2.23 17.53 21.18
N ASP A 254 2.54 17.30 22.45
CA ASP A 254 3.88 17.51 23.01
C ASP A 254 4.78 16.30 22.85
N ILE A 255 4.21 15.18 22.43
CA ILE A 255 4.91 13.90 22.23
C ILE A 255 4.40 13.18 20.99
N PHE A 256 5.31 12.57 20.25
CA PHE A 256 5.01 11.62 19.17
C PHE A 256 5.71 10.30 19.45
N MET A 257 4.93 9.22 19.50
CA MET A 257 5.42 7.89 19.82
C MET A 257 5.19 6.90 18.67
N ILE A 258 6.16 6.03 18.47
CA ILE A 258 6.08 4.87 17.57
C ILE A 258 6.40 3.63 18.40
N VAL A 259 5.62 2.57 18.22
CA VAL A 259 5.89 1.25 18.82
C VAL A 259 6.01 0.21 17.72
N ALA A 260 7.10 -0.56 17.72
CA ALA A 260 7.30 -1.69 16.80
C ALA A 260 6.67 -2.96 17.37
N VAL A 261 5.85 -3.63 16.56
CA VAL A 261 5.11 -4.84 16.91
C VAL A 261 5.40 -5.92 15.88
N ASN A 262 5.69 -7.14 16.32
CA ASN A 262 6.04 -8.26 15.43
C ASN A 262 4.82 -8.94 14.81
N ASP A 263 3.69 -8.98 15.51
CA ASP A 263 2.45 -9.59 15.05
C ASP A 263 1.43 -8.48 14.75
N PHE A 264 1.32 -8.13 13.48
CA PHE A 264 0.49 -7.01 13.01
C PHE A 264 -0.05 -7.29 11.61
N ASN A 265 -1.36 -7.14 11.41
CA ASN A 265 -1.99 -7.42 10.12
C ASN A 265 -1.62 -6.42 9.03
N MET A 266 -1.31 -5.17 9.41
CA MET A 266 -1.05 -4.04 8.51
C MET A 266 0.45 -3.70 8.46
N GLY A 267 0.79 -2.66 7.70
CA GLY A 267 2.12 -2.05 7.73
C GLY A 267 2.33 -1.17 8.95
N ALA A 268 1.40 -0.26 9.20
CA ALA A 268 1.39 0.62 10.37
C ALA A 268 -0.02 1.17 10.61
N MET A 269 -0.18 1.95 11.69
CA MET A 269 -1.43 2.59 12.08
C MET A 269 -1.17 3.95 12.72
N GLU A 270 -1.91 4.95 12.27
CA GLU A 270 -1.79 6.37 12.64
C GLU A 270 -2.45 6.74 13.97
N ASN A 271 -2.67 5.84 14.90
CA ASN A 271 -3.29 6.14 16.19
C ASN A 271 -2.74 7.44 16.78
N LYS A 272 -3.62 8.35 17.19
CA LYS A 272 -3.25 9.70 17.62
C LYS A 272 -2.16 9.71 18.70
N GLY A 273 -1.00 10.24 18.38
CA GLY A 273 0.14 10.36 19.30
C GLY A 273 0.88 9.06 19.62
N LEU A 274 0.34 7.92 19.25
CA LEU A 274 0.89 6.58 19.50
C LEU A 274 0.73 5.69 18.27
N ASN A 275 1.57 5.88 17.27
CA ASN A 275 1.56 5.05 16.07
C ASN A 275 2.08 3.66 16.39
N ILE A 276 1.40 2.63 15.89
CA ILE A 276 1.82 1.24 16.01
C ILE A 276 2.26 0.75 14.64
N PHE A 277 3.49 0.25 14.56
CA PHE A 277 4.13 -0.18 13.33
C PHE A 277 4.40 -1.69 13.37
N ASN A 278 4.09 -2.37 12.29
CA ASN A 278 4.72 -3.65 12.01
C ASN A 278 6.24 -3.45 12.07
N SER A 279 6.95 -4.32 12.78
CA SER A 279 8.41 -4.21 12.92
C SER A 279 9.13 -4.11 11.56
N SER A 280 8.60 -4.74 10.52
CA SER A 280 9.11 -4.65 9.14
C SER A 280 9.01 -3.24 8.51
N ALA A 281 8.19 -2.37 9.09
CA ALA A 281 7.94 -1.02 8.60
C ALA A 281 8.69 0.07 9.38
N VAL A 282 9.44 -0.29 10.40
CA VAL A 282 10.16 0.69 11.25
C VAL A 282 11.60 0.29 11.53
N LEU A 283 11.91 -1.00 11.62
CA LEU A 283 13.24 -1.48 11.96
C LEU A 283 14.11 -1.58 10.71
N ALA A 284 15.23 -0.85 10.69
CA ALA A 284 16.17 -0.90 9.59
C ALA A 284 17.58 -0.56 10.03
N ARG A 285 18.54 -1.37 9.58
CA ARG A 285 19.98 -1.06 9.56
C ARG A 285 20.63 -1.74 8.36
N ALA A 286 21.82 -1.34 7.99
CA ALA A 286 22.51 -1.79 6.79
C ALA A 286 22.52 -3.33 6.62
N GLU A 287 22.84 -4.05 7.69
CA GLU A 287 23.01 -5.52 7.65
C GLU A 287 21.69 -6.31 7.63
N THR A 288 20.57 -5.69 7.99
CA THR A 288 19.28 -6.38 8.16
C THR A 288 18.18 -5.92 7.22
N ALA A 289 18.32 -4.75 6.61
CA ALA A 289 17.32 -4.17 5.72
C ALA A 289 17.92 -3.75 4.38
N THR A 290 17.23 -4.05 3.30
CA THR A 290 17.60 -3.62 1.96
C THR A 290 17.38 -2.13 1.74
N ASP A 291 17.92 -1.56 0.67
CA ASP A 291 17.65 -0.18 0.26
C ASP A 291 16.15 0.06 0.06
N ALA A 292 15.45 -0.89 -0.57
CA ALA A 292 14.01 -0.84 -0.71
C ALA A 292 13.27 -0.84 0.65
N ALA A 293 13.76 -1.61 1.62
CA ALA A 293 13.21 -1.60 2.98
C ALA A 293 13.47 -0.27 3.68
N HIS A 294 14.66 0.35 3.53
CA HIS A 294 14.94 1.68 4.06
C HIS A 294 14.01 2.74 3.46
N GLN A 295 13.82 2.73 2.14
CA GLN A 295 12.89 3.65 1.47
C GLN A 295 11.43 3.41 1.91
N ARG A 296 11.04 2.15 2.11
CA ARG A 296 9.72 1.79 2.62
C ARG A 296 9.50 2.29 4.05
N VAL A 297 10.47 2.15 4.93
CA VAL A 297 10.39 2.70 6.30
C VAL A 297 10.23 4.22 6.25
N GLU A 298 11.03 4.93 5.47
CA GLU A 298 10.92 6.38 5.29
C GLU A 298 9.52 6.79 4.80
N ALA A 299 8.98 6.09 3.82
CA ALA A 299 7.65 6.37 3.26
C ALA A 299 6.51 6.08 4.25
N ILE A 300 6.57 4.97 5.00
CA ILE A 300 5.50 4.60 5.95
C ILE A 300 5.55 5.51 7.19
N VAL A 301 6.72 5.85 7.71
CA VAL A 301 6.86 6.83 8.80
C VAL A 301 6.23 8.17 8.39
N ALA A 302 6.48 8.61 7.16
CA ALA A 302 5.87 9.82 6.61
C ALA A 302 4.35 9.68 6.47
N HIS A 303 3.87 8.58 5.93
CA HIS A 303 2.45 8.29 5.76
C HIS A 303 1.69 8.41 7.08
N GLU A 304 2.15 7.71 8.11
CA GLU A 304 1.49 7.73 9.43
C GLU A 304 1.58 9.11 10.10
N TYR A 305 2.73 9.79 9.95
CA TYR A 305 2.85 11.15 10.45
C TYR A 305 1.89 12.12 9.75
N PHE A 306 1.77 12.04 8.42
CA PHE A 306 0.89 12.93 7.65
C PHE A 306 -0.58 12.71 7.97
N HIS A 307 -0.97 11.52 8.38
CA HIS A 307 -2.30 11.25 8.87
C HIS A 307 -2.70 12.11 10.06
N ASN A 308 -1.76 12.69 10.81
CA ASN A 308 -2.12 13.57 11.92
C ASN A 308 -3.09 14.68 11.51
N TRP A 309 -2.93 15.22 10.31
CA TRP A 309 -3.86 16.19 9.71
C TRP A 309 -4.87 15.53 8.75
N SER A 310 -4.40 14.74 7.77
CA SER A 310 -5.27 14.07 6.81
C SER A 310 -5.69 12.66 7.30
N GLY A 311 -6.55 12.63 8.29
CA GLY A 311 -7.07 11.41 8.92
C GLY A 311 -7.46 11.61 10.39
N ASN A 312 -6.61 12.26 11.19
CA ASN A 312 -6.84 12.44 12.62
C ASN A 312 -7.54 13.77 12.95
N ARG A 313 -6.95 14.91 12.54
CA ARG A 313 -7.57 16.23 12.72
C ARG A 313 -8.82 16.39 11.86
N VAL A 314 -8.75 15.93 10.62
CA VAL A 314 -9.91 15.81 9.73
C VAL A 314 -10.07 14.33 9.39
N THR A 315 -11.20 13.74 9.78
CA THR A 315 -11.44 12.30 9.63
C THR A 315 -12.62 11.98 8.73
N CYS A 316 -12.87 10.68 8.50
CA CYS A 316 -13.94 10.19 7.64
C CYS A 316 -15.28 10.18 8.39
N ARG A 317 -16.38 10.61 7.73
CA ARG A 317 -17.74 10.50 8.25
C ARG A 317 -18.18 9.04 8.41
N ASP A 318 -17.82 8.22 7.44
CA ASP A 318 -18.14 6.78 7.38
C ASP A 318 -17.04 6.05 6.60
N TRP A 319 -17.04 4.72 6.63
CA TRP A 319 -15.98 3.93 6.02
C TRP A 319 -16.02 3.90 4.48
N PHE A 320 -17.11 4.31 3.85
CA PHE A 320 -17.12 4.53 2.39
C PHE A 320 -16.18 5.66 1.97
N GLN A 321 -15.92 6.60 2.88
CA GLN A 321 -15.05 7.76 2.67
C GLN A 321 -13.55 7.45 2.88
N LEU A 322 -13.16 6.19 3.04
CA LEU A 322 -11.81 5.78 3.45
C LEU A 322 -10.70 6.45 2.60
N SER A 323 -10.91 6.58 1.28
CA SER A 323 -9.95 7.23 0.38
C SER A 323 -9.75 8.73 0.69
N LEU A 324 -10.69 9.36 1.38
CA LEU A 324 -10.53 10.76 1.82
C LEU A 324 -9.25 10.94 2.64
N LYS A 325 -8.98 10.01 3.55
CA LYS A 325 -7.73 10.03 4.32
C LYS A 325 -6.61 9.27 3.60
N GLU A 326 -6.84 8.09 3.07
CA GLU A 326 -5.80 7.24 2.51
C GLU A 326 -5.28 7.74 1.17
N GLY A 327 -6.15 8.08 0.23
CA GLY A 327 -5.74 8.60 -1.07
C GLY A 327 -4.96 9.92 -0.95
N PHE A 328 -5.42 10.82 -0.09
CA PHE A 328 -4.73 12.08 0.15
C PHE A 328 -3.39 11.88 0.88
N THR A 329 -3.35 10.99 1.85
CA THR A 329 -2.11 10.72 2.61
C THR A 329 -1.08 9.97 1.75
N VAL A 330 -1.48 9.02 0.90
CA VAL A 330 -0.58 8.39 -0.08
C VAL A 330 -0.04 9.42 -1.07
N PHE A 331 -0.86 10.34 -1.55
CA PHE A 331 -0.38 11.45 -2.40
C PHE A 331 0.70 12.29 -1.70
N ARG A 332 0.52 12.58 -0.42
CA ARG A 332 1.48 13.34 0.38
C ARG A 332 2.76 12.55 0.64
N ASP A 333 2.68 11.27 1.01
CA ASP A 333 3.87 10.44 1.25
C ASP A 333 4.66 10.16 -0.03
N SER A 334 3.99 9.99 -1.18
CA SER A 334 4.65 9.87 -2.47
C SER A 334 5.40 11.16 -2.86
N GLY A 335 4.81 12.32 -2.61
CA GLY A 335 5.47 13.62 -2.78
C GLY A 335 6.69 13.78 -1.88
N PHE A 336 6.59 13.41 -0.62
CA PHE A 336 7.69 13.38 0.31
C PHE A 336 8.83 12.45 -0.16
N SER A 337 8.50 11.22 -0.53
CA SER A 337 9.49 10.25 -1.01
C SER A 337 10.18 10.72 -2.30
N ALA A 338 9.46 11.39 -3.19
CA ALA A 338 10.01 12.00 -4.40
C ALA A 338 11.02 13.11 -4.06
N ASP A 339 10.70 13.97 -3.08
CA ASP A 339 11.58 15.05 -2.65
C ASP A 339 12.81 14.54 -1.88
N MET A 340 12.69 13.44 -1.14
CA MET A 340 13.81 12.86 -0.37
C MET A 340 14.75 12.03 -1.24
N ASN A 341 14.27 11.49 -2.38
CA ASN A 341 15.00 10.58 -3.26
C ASN A 341 14.96 11.08 -4.72
N SER A 342 14.69 10.20 -5.68
CA SER A 342 14.51 10.58 -7.08
C SER A 342 13.04 10.65 -7.44
N ALA A 343 12.55 11.85 -7.81
CA ALA A 343 11.16 12.04 -8.21
C ALA A 343 10.77 11.17 -9.42
N THR A 344 11.64 11.08 -10.42
CA THR A 344 11.41 10.27 -11.62
C THR A 344 11.33 8.79 -11.29
N VAL A 345 12.28 8.27 -10.52
CA VAL A 345 12.32 6.85 -10.13
C VAL A 345 11.14 6.50 -9.23
N LYS A 346 10.80 7.37 -8.29
CA LYS A 346 9.61 7.19 -7.44
C LYS A 346 8.34 7.10 -8.29
N ARG A 347 8.18 8.01 -9.27
CA ARG A 347 7.02 7.98 -10.17
C ARG A 347 6.96 6.71 -11.01
N ILE A 348 8.10 6.25 -11.53
CA ILE A 348 8.20 4.98 -12.27
C ILE A 348 7.72 3.81 -11.40
N GLN A 349 8.19 3.73 -10.17
CA GLN A 349 7.85 2.64 -9.25
C GLN A 349 6.37 2.67 -8.86
N ASP A 350 5.81 3.84 -8.55
CA ASP A 350 4.40 4.01 -8.23
C ASP A 350 3.49 3.58 -9.40
N VAL A 351 3.83 4.00 -10.62
CA VAL A 351 3.04 3.68 -11.80
C VAL A 351 3.19 2.21 -12.20
N ALA A 352 4.40 1.64 -12.09
CA ALA A 352 4.61 0.21 -12.35
C ALA A 352 3.77 -0.66 -11.39
N TYR A 353 3.73 -0.28 -10.12
CA TYR A 353 2.90 -0.94 -9.11
C TYR A 353 1.40 -0.79 -9.39
N LEU A 354 0.94 0.42 -9.68
CA LEU A 354 -0.44 0.72 -10.04
C LEU A 354 -0.91 -0.11 -11.25
N ARG A 355 -0.15 -0.06 -12.35
CA ARG A 355 -0.47 -0.79 -13.58
C ARG A 355 -0.49 -2.30 -13.42
N THR A 356 0.39 -2.84 -12.59
CA THR A 356 0.50 -4.29 -12.39
C THR A 356 -0.59 -4.81 -11.46
N HIS A 357 -0.86 -4.11 -10.36
CA HIS A 357 -1.68 -4.63 -9.28
C HIS A 357 -3.04 -3.94 -9.16
N GLN A 358 -3.10 -2.63 -9.23
CA GLN A 358 -4.36 -1.90 -9.11
C GLN A 358 -5.23 -2.04 -10.36
N PHE A 359 -4.63 -1.99 -11.54
CA PHE A 359 -5.38 -2.25 -12.79
C PHE A 359 -5.94 -3.66 -12.82
N ALA A 360 -5.22 -4.61 -12.24
CA ALA A 360 -5.71 -5.97 -12.04
C ALA A 360 -6.91 -6.03 -11.09
N GLU A 361 -6.89 -5.29 -9.99
CA GLU A 361 -8.01 -5.16 -9.06
C GLU A 361 -9.23 -4.53 -9.73
N ASP A 362 -9.03 -3.46 -10.49
CA ASP A 362 -10.09 -2.75 -11.25
C ASP A 362 -10.74 -3.61 -12.35
N ALA A 363 -10.04 -4.62 -12.84
CA ALA A 363 -10.50 -5.57 -13.85
C ALA A 363 -11.05 -6.87 -13.25
N GLY A 364 -10.99 -7.02 -11.93
CA GLY A 364 -11.36 -8.25 -11.22
C GLY A 364 -12.76 -8.21 -10.60
N PRO A 365 -13.15 -9.31 -9.93
CA PRO A 365 -14.48 -9.44 -9.30
C PRO A 365 -14.70 -8.55 -8.10
N MET A 366 -13.60 -8.07 -7.48
CA MET A 366 -13.64 -7.12 -6.36
C MET A 366 -13.57 -5.66 -6.80
N ALA A 367 -13.62 -5.37 -8.10
CA ALA A 367 -13.57 -4.00 -8.61
C ALA A 367 -14.64 -3.13 -7.96
N HIS A 368 -14.23 -1.95 -7.52
CA HIS A 368 -15.09 -0.97 -6.86
C HIS A 368 -14.61 0.45 -7.15
N ALA A 369 -15.47 1.42 -6.91
CA ALA A 369 -15.09 2.82 -7.01
C ALA A 369 -14.09 3.21 -5.89
N VAL A 370 -13.36 4.30 -6.09
CA VAL A 370 -12.45 4.88 -5.06
C VAL A 370 -13.24 5.21 -3.79
N ARG A 371 -14.47 5.71 -3.94
CA ARG A 371 -15.47 5.75 -2.87
C ARG A 371 -16.50 4.66 -3.16
N PRO A 372 -16.36 3.46 -2.57
CA PRO A 372 -17.32 2.38 -2.75
C PRO A 372 -18.71 2.82 -2.31
N ASP A 373 -19.75 2.18 -2.82
CA ASP A 373 -21.14 2.41 -2.42
C ASP A 373 -21.72 1.27 -1.57
N SER A 374 -20.98 0.18 -1.45
CA SER A 374 -21.41 -1.01 -0.70
C SER A 374 -20.22 -1.86 -0.28
N PHE A 375 -20.34 -2.54 0.86
CA PHE A 375 -19.43 -3.59 1.32
C PHE A 375 -20.15 -4.56 2.27
N ILE A 376 -19.59 -5.77 2.43
CA ILE A 376 -19.97 -6.70 3.48
C ILE A 376 -19.02 -6.54 4.67
N GLU A 377 -17.72 -6.57 4.41
CA GLU A 377 -16.66 -6.43 5.41
C GLU A 377 -15.70 -5.32 5.00
N ILE A 378 -15.65 -4.27 5.82
CA ILE A 378 -14.83 -3.08 5.51
C ILE A 378 -13.34 -3.38 5.39
N SER A 379 -12.81 -4.36 6.14
CA SER A 379 -11.39 -4.71 6.08
C SER A 379 -10.94 -5.19 4.68
N ASN A 380 -11.87 -5.66 3.84
CA ASN A 380 -11.62 -6.02 2.45
C ASN A 380 -11.47 -4.81 1.51
N PHE A 381 -11.76 -3.60 1.99
CA PHE A 381 -11.72 -2.36 1.19
C PHE A 381 -10.52 -1.46 1.50
N TYR A 382 -9.56 -1.95 2.25
CA TYR A 382 -8.20 -1.39 2.35
C TYR A 382 -7.40 -1.85 1.13
N THR A 383 -7.77 -1.32 -0.02
CA THR A 383 -7.40 -1.82 -1.35
C THR A 383 -6.47 -0.85 -2.07
N LEU A 384 -5.81 -1.34 -3.11
CA LEU A 384 -5.02 -0.48 -4.00
C LEU A 384 -5.87 0.57 -4.71
N THR A 385 -7.15 0.29 -4.94
CA THR A 385 -8.08 1.28 -5.50
C THR A 385 -8.30 2.44 -4.54
N VAL A 386 -8.51 2.18 -3.26
CA VAL A 386 -8.71 3.22 -2.24
C VAL A 386 -7.42 4.02 -1.98
N TYR A 387 -6.27 3.36 -1.90
CA TYR A 387 -4.97 3.95 -1.60
C TYR A 387 -4.29 4.53 -2.84
N GLU A 388 -3.90 3.68 -3.77
CA GLU A 388 -3.04 4.06 -4.91
C GLU A 388 -3.82 4.79 -6.01
N LYS A 389 -4.95 4.27 -6.45
CA LYS A 389 -5.82 5.00 -7.38
C LYS A 389 -6.40 6.25 -6.71
N GLY A 390 -6.75 6.18 -5.43
CA GLY A 390 -7.15 7.35 -4.64
C GLY A 390 -6.10 8.46 -4.68
N SER A 391 -4.82 8.11 -4.52
CA SER A 391 -3.69 9.04 -4.68
C SER A 391 -3.60 9.62 -6.09
N GLU A 392 -3.80 8.79 -7.13
CA GLU A 392 -3.83 9.27 -8.51
C GLU A 392 -4.98 10.27 -8.77
N VAL A 393 -6.13 10.06 -8.16
CA VAL A 393 -7.26 11.00 -8.23
C VAL A 393 -6.90 12.35 -7.60
N VAL A 394 -6.26 12.34 -6.44
CA VAL A 394 -5.74 13.58 -5.80
C VAL A 394 -4.66 14.21 -6.69
N GLY A 395 -3.77 13.41 -7.26
CA GLY A 395 -2.73 13.86 -8.19
C GLY A 395 -3.29 14.54 -9.44
N MET A 396 -4.40 14.05 -9.99
CA MET A 396 -5.08 14.71 -11.11
C MET A 396 -5.65 16.08 -10.72
N ILE A 397 -6.18 16.23 -9.51
CA ILE A 397 -6.63 17.55 -9.00
C ILE A 397 -5.44 18.51 -8.92
N HIS A 398 -4.30 18.02 -8.40
CA HIS A 398 -3.07 18.81 -8.36
C HIS A 398 -2.61 19.23 -9.77
N THR A 399 -2.68 18.32 -10.75
CA THR A 399 -2.35 18.63 -12.16
C THR A 399 -3.28 19.67 -12.75
N LEU A 400 -4.58 19.59 -12.47
CA LEU A 400 -5.59 20.53 -13.01
C LEU A 400 -5.49 21.93 -12.37
N LEU A 401 -5.19 22.01 -11.06
CA LEU A 401 -5.16 23.27 -10.32
C LEU A 401 -3.76 23.92 -10.27
N GLY A 402 -2.72 23.14 -10.54
CA GLY A 402 -1.34 23.50 -10.28
C GLY A 402 -1.01 23.48 -8.78
N ALA A 403 0.27 23.53 -8.46
CA ALA A 403 0.75 23.42 -7.07
C ALA A 403 0.17 24.50 -6.14
N GLU A 404 0.11 25.75 -6.61
CA GLU A 404 -0.43 26.87 -5.82
C GLU A 404 -1.94 26.71 -5.57
N GLY A 405 -2.71 26.32 -6.59
CA GLY A 405 -4.16 26.11 -6.48
C GLY A 405 -4.49 24.92 -5.57
N PHE A 406 -3.74 23.84 -5.68
CA PHE A 406 -3.88 22.68 -4.82
C PHE A 406 -3.55 23.00 -3.35
N ARG A 407 -2.48 23.77 -3.10
CA ARG A 407 -2.13 24.23 -1.74
C ARG A 407 -3.23 25.10 -1.14
N LYS A 408 -3.81 26.04 -1.89
CA LYS A 408 -4.95 26.84 -1.44
C LYS A 408 -6.16 25.98 -1.08
N GLY A 409 -6.47 24.98 -1.90
CA GLY A 409 -7.55 24.04 -1.66
C GLY A 409 -7.31 23.19 -0.41
N SER A 410 -6.10 22.70 -0.22
CA SER A 410 -5.70 21.93 0.96
C SER A 410 -5.80 22.76 2.25
N ASP A 411 -5.31 24.00 2.23
CA ASP A 411 -5.41 24.91 3.37
C ASP A 411 -6.87 25.16 3.75
N LEU A 412 -7.74 25.44 2.77
CA LEU A 412 -9.16 25.64 3.00
C LEU A 412 -9.84 24.37 3.57
N TYR A 413 -9.48 23.19 3.07
CA TYR A 413 -9.98 21.92 3.56
C TYR A 413 -9.67 21.72 5.05
N PHE A 414 -8.41 21.91 5.45
CA PHE A 414 -8.00 21.78 6.85
C PHE A 414 -8.61 22.86 7.74
N GLU A 415 -8.67 24.12 7.30
CA GLU A 415 -9.27 25.21 8.06
C GLU A 415 -10.77 25.03 8.27
N ARG A 416 -11.47 24.60 7.21
CA ARG A 416 -12.93 24.42 7.23
C ARG A 416 -13.38 23.23 8.07
N HIS A 417 -12.60 22.15 8.06
CA HIS A 417 -13.01 20.85 8.57
C HIS A 417 -12.20 20.33 9.75
N ASP A 418 -11.33 21.17 10.33
CA ASP A 418 -10.56 20.78 11.52
C ASP A 418 -11.50 20.34 12.66
N GLY A 419 -11.23 19.17 13.23
CA GLY A 419 -12.03 18.55 14.26
C GLY A 419 -13.36 17.95 13.79
N GLN A 420 -13.52 17.72 12.49
CA GLN A 420 -14.73 17.17 11.89
C GLN A 420 -14.50 15.82 11.19
N ALA A 421 -15.58 15.05 11.06
CA ALA A 421 -15.68 13.84 10.27
C ALA A 421 -16.47 14.14 8.99
N VAL A 422 -15.81 14.07 7.82
CA VAL A 422 -16.31 14.61 6.56
C VAL A 422 -16.24 13.61 5.42
N THR A 423 -16.60 14.05 4.20
CA THR A 423 -16.74 13.21 3.02
C THR A 423 -15.74 13.59 1.93
N CYS A 424 -15.58 12.70 0.94
CA CYS A 424 -14.81 13.01 -0.28
C CYS A 424 -15.38 14.24 -1.00
N ASP A 425 -16.69 14.42 -1.00
CA ASP A 425 -17.33 15.61 -1.60
C ASP A 425 -16.93 16.90 -0.88
N ASP A 426 -16.74 16.89 0.43
CA ASP A 426 -16.26 18.04 1.20
C ASP A 426 -14.82 18.43 0.79
N PHE A 427 -13.97 17.45 0.53
CA PHE A 427 -12.61 17.69 0.02
C PHE A 427 -12.65 18.34 -1.38
N ILE A 428 -13.44 17.81 -2.30
CA ILE A 428 -13.63 18.38 -3.63
C ILE A 428 -14.19 19.79 -3.53
N LYS A 429 -15.16 20.02 -2.66
CA LYS A 429 -15.78 21.34 -2.47
C LYS A 429 -14.78 22.39 -1.98
N ALA A 430 -13.86 22.01 -1.10
CA ALA A 430 -12.78 22.90 -0.68
C ALA A 430 -11.85 23.28 -1.85
N MET A 431 -11.52 22.30 -2.73
CA MET A 431 -10.71 22.55 -3.92
C MET A 431 -11.44 23.48 -4.92
N GLU A 432 -12.74 23.29 -5.13
CA GLU A 432 -13.57 24.15 -5.97
C GLU A 432 -13.62 25.59 -5.44
N ASP A 433 -13.96 25.75 -4.17
CA ASP A 433 -14.18 27.05 -3.55
C ASP A 433 -12.90 27.88 -3.47
N ALA A 434 -11.78 27.25 -3.16
CA ALA A 434 -10.47 27.93 -3.08
C ALA A 434 -9.98 28.44 -4.45
N ASN A 435 -10.40 27.81 -5.55
CA ASN A 435 -9.89 28.08 -6.89
C ASN A 435 -10.95 28.64 -7.85
N GLY A 436 -12.22 28.71 -7.46
CA GLY A 436 -13.29 29.16 -8.32
C GLY A 436 -13.51 28.29 -9.55
N VAL A 437 -13.35 26.99 -9.44
CA VAL A 437 -13.50 26.00 -10.51
C VAL A 437 -14.67 25.04 -10.24
N ASP A 438 -15.18 24.42 -11.31
CA ASP A 438 -16.21 23.38 -11.24
C ASP A 438 -15.56 22.00 -11.46
N LEU A 439 -15.60 21.16 -10.43
CA LEU A 439 -15.12 19.78 -10.44
C LEU A 439 -16.27 18.75 -10.44
N SER A 440 -17.49 19.15 -10.79
CA SER A 440 -18.67 18.27 -10.74
C SER A 440 -18.49 17.01 -11.60
N GLN A 441 -18.01 17.16 -12.85
CA GLN A 441 -17.72 16.01 -13.70
C GLN A 441 -16.53 15.20 -13.19
N PHE A 442 -15.54 15.84 -12.59
CA PHE A 442 -14.36 15.18 -12.03
C PHE A 442 -14.72 14.19 -10.92
N LYS A 443 -15.81 14.43 -10.17
CA LYS A 443 -16.29 13.52 -9.11
C LYS A 443 -16.57 12.09 -9.59
N ARG A 444 -16.75 11.88 -10.88
CA ARG A 444 -16.90 10.54 -11.46
C ARG A 444 -15.72 9.62 -11.15
N TRP A 445 -14.52 10.17 -10.93
CA TRP A 445 -13.38 9.40 -10.48
C TRP A 445 -13.59 8.75 -9.11
N TYR A 446 -14.41 9.35 -8.24
CA TYR A 446 -14.77 8.79 -6.94
C TYR A 446 -15.91 7.77 -7.03
N SER A 447 -16.83 7.93 -7.97
CA SER A 447 -18.10 7.16 -8.02
C SER A 447 -18.15 6.07 -9.08
N GLN A 448 -17.27 6.09 -10.09
CA GLN A 448 -17.23 5.07 -11.15
C GLN A 448 -16.03 4.18 -10.99
N ALA A 449 -16.27 2.85 -10.92
CA ALA A 449 -15.24 1.82 -10.90
C ALA A 449 -14.66 1.58 -12.30
N GLY A 450 -13.52 0.91 -12.35
CA GLY A 450 -12.87 0.49 -13.58
C GLY A 450 -11.80 1.46 -14.08
N THR A 451 -10.91 0.94 -14.92
CA THR A 451 -9.80 1.70 -15.49
C THR A 451 -10.19 2.20 -16.89
N PRO A 452 -10.25 3.54 -17.12
CA PRO A 452 -10.54 4.07 -18.42
C PRO A 452 -9.48 3.68 -19.47
N ARG A 453 -9.94 3.49 -20.69
CA ARG A 453 -9.10 3.32 -21.89
C ARG A 453 -9.12 4.61 -22.67
N LEU A 454 -7.97 5.08 -23.11
CA LEU A 454 -7.79 6.30 -23.89
C LEU A 454 -7.05 5.96 -25.19
N ALA A 455 -7.82 5.82 -26.27
CA ALA A 455 -7.28 5.59 -27.60
C ALA A 455 -6.99 6.92 -28.27
N VAL A 456 -5.80 7.09 -28.83
CA VAL A 456 -5.35 8.32 -29.46
C VAL A 456 -5.00 8.08 -30.90
N SER A 457 -5.49 8.93 -31.80
CA SER A 457 -5.12 8.96 -33.22
C SER A 457 -4.64 10.35 -33.61
N GLU A 458 -3.78 10.40 -34.63
CA GLU A 458 -3.18 11.64 -35.13
C GLU A 458 -3.54 11.95 -36.57
N SER A 459 -3.49 13.23 -36.93
CA SER A 459 -3.48 13.67 -38.32
C SER A 459 -2.62 14.93 -38.45
N TYR A 460 -1.84 15.00 -39.54
CA TYR A 460 -0.99 16.14 -39.86
C TYR A 460 -1.32 16.71 -41.23
N ASP A 461 -1.60 18.04 -41.29
CA ASP A 461 -1.76 18.78 -42.52
C ASP A 461 -0.56 19.70 -42.76
N ALA A 462 0.32 19.29 -43.69
CA ALA A 462 1.54 20.01 -43.98
C ALA A 462 1.27 21.40 -44.66
N ALA A 463 0.17 21.54 -45.37
CA ALA A 463 -0.19 22.79 -46.02
C ALA A 463 -0.71 23.83 -45.01
N ALA A 464 -1.54 23.40 -44.10
CA ALA A 464 -2.08 24.22 -43.01
C ALA A 464 -1.10 24.32 -41.80
N LYS A 465 -0.05 23.52 -41.74
CA LYS A 465 0.86 23.38 -40.64
C LYS A 465 0.12 23.10 -39.29
N THR A 466 -0.86 22.20 -39.37
CA THR A 466 -1.65 21.79 -38.20
C THR A 466 -1.47 20.31 -37.87
N TYR A 467 -1.43 20.03 -36.59
CA TYR A 467 -1.34 18.67 -36.06
C TYR A 467 -2.51 18.46 -35.12
N SER A 468 -3.30 17.43 -35.38
CA SER A 468 -4.48 17.10 -34.57
C SER A 468 -4.32 15.76 -33.86
N LEU A 469 -4.66 15.73 -32.55
CA LEU A 469 -4.81 14.54 -31.77
C LEU A 469 -6.28 14.36 -31.42
N THR A 470 -6.82 13.18 -31.73
CA THR A 470 -8.19 12.79 -31.39
C THR A 470 -8.14 11.73 -30.30
N PHE A 471 -8.76 12.03 -29.19
CA PHE A 471 -8.83 11.18 -28.01
C PHE A 471 -10.23 10.54 -27.93
N ARG A 472 -10.27 9.22 -27.74
CA ARG A 472 -11.51 8.44 -27.49
C ARG A 472 -11.36 7.73 -26.16
N GLN A 473 -12.23 8.09 -25.20
CA GLN A 473 -12.26 7.42 -23.90
C GLN A 473 -13.41 6.42 -23.82
N SER A 474 -13.15 5.32 -23.16
CA SER A 474 -14.14 4.30 -22.78
C SER A 474 -13.76 3.69 -21.44
N CYS A 475 -14.72 3.08 -20.75
CA CYS A 475 -14.44 2.35 -19.52
C CYS A 475 -15.16 1.01 -19.57
N PRO A 476 -14.46 -0.11 -19.25
CA PRO A 476 -15.10 -1.42 -19.25
C PRO A 476 -16.23 -1.52 -18.22
N GLU A 477 -17.18 -2.42 -18.47
CA GLU A 477 -18.19 -2.81 -17.49
C GLU A 477 -17.50 -3.40 -16.25
N THR A 478 -18.04 -3.08 -15.09
CA THR A 478 -17.59 -3.58 -13.79
C THR A 478 -18.70 -4.34 -13.08
N PRO A 479 -18.40 -5.15 -12.04
CA PRO A 479 -19.40 -5.99 -11.35
C PRO A 479 -20.61 -5.23 -10.80
N ASP A 480 -20.48 -3.94 -10.52
CA ASP A 480 -21.57 -3.08 -10.04
C ASP A 480 -22.62 -2.74 -11.11
N LYS A 481 -22.35 -3.08 -12.41
CA LYS A 481 -23.24 -2.80 -13.54
C LYS A 481 -23.62 -1.35 -13.74
N VAL A 482 -22.88 -0.41 -13.17
CA VAL A 482 -23.12 1.03 -13.32
C VAL A 482 -22.70 1.48 -14.72
N GLU A 483 -23.55 2.29 -15.38
CA GLU A 483 -23.23 2.91 -16.67
C GLU A 483 -22.00 3.80 -16.53
N LYS A 484 -21.06 3.68 -17.48
CA LYS A 484 -19.84 4.47 -17.48
C LYS A 484 -20.02 5.75 -18.33
N LEU A 485 -19.91 6.87 -17.65
CA LEU A 485 -19.93 8.20 -18.27
C LEU A 485 -18.49 8.72 -18.47
N PRO A 486 -18.24 9.62 -19.44
CA PRO A 486 -16.92 10.18 -19.68
C PRO A 486 -16.32 10.83 -18.44
N PHE A 487 -15.04 10.51 -18.16
CA PHE A 487 -14.26 11.14 -17.10
C PHE A 487 -13.66 12.46 -17.56
N VAL A 488 -13.21 13.28 -16.63
CA VAL A 488 -12.25 14.36 -16.89
C VAL A 488 -10.87 13.73 -16.82
N ILE A 489 -10.18 13.63 -17.95
CA ILE A 489 -8.85 13.02 -18.02
C ILE A 489 -7.83 14.11 -18.37
N PRO A 490 -7.01 14.57 -17.40
CA PRO A 490 -5.92 15.48 -17.68
C PRO A 490 -4.79 14.73 -18.39
N VAL A 491 -4.47 15.14 -19.60
CA VAL A 491 -3.38 14.57 -20.40
C VAL A 491 -2.26 15.59 -20.52
N GLU A 492 -1.17 15.36 -19.84
CA GLU A 492 0.05 16.13 -20.02
C GLU A 492 0.81 15.60 -21.22
N LEU A 493 1.19 16.48 -22.15
CA LEU A 493 1.82 16.09 -23.39
C LEU A 493 2.85 17.10 -23.89
N GLY A 494 3.71 16.61 -24.77
CA GLY A 494 4.66 17.37 -25.58
C GLY A 494 4.72 16.82 -27.00
N LEU A 495 5.29 17.58 -27.91
CA LEU A 495 5.55 17.18 -29.28
C LEU A 495 7.05 17.34 -29.57
N LEU A 496 7.65 16.34 -30.22
CA LEU A 496 9.05 16.36 -30.61
C LEU A 496 9.17 16.46 -32.15
N ASP A 497 10.14 17.25 -32.61
CA ASP A 497 10.51 17.27 -34.01
C ASP A 497 11.39 16.07 -34.41
N SER A 498 11.75 15.97 -35.69
CA SER A 498 12.58 14.88 -36.22
C SER A 498 14.01 14.86 -35.68
N GLN A 499 14.44 15.92 -34.98
CA GLN A 499 15.75 16.02 -34.35
C GLN A 499 15.70 15.76 -32.83
N GLY A 500 14.49 15.54 -32.29
CA GLY A 500 14.29 15.34 -30.87
C GLY A 500 14.14 16.63 -30.06
N ASN A 501 13.98 17.77 -30.71
CA ASN A 501 13.72 19.03 -30.01
C ASN A 501 12.24 19.15 -29.69
N GLU A 502 11.94 19.76 -28.55
CA GLU A 502 10.56 20.05 -28.15
C GLU A 502 9.97 21.21 -28.97
N ILE A 503 8.75 21.02 -29.43
CA ILE A 503 7.98 22.01 -30.20
C ILE A 503 7.14 22.85 -29.28
N ALA A 504 7.14 24.17 -29.48
CA ALA A 504 6.24 25.09 -28.78
C ALA A 504 4.77 24.80 -29.12
N LEU A 505 3.92 24.66 -28.10
CA LEU A 505 2.54 24.19 -28.23
C LEU A 505 1.56 25.38 -28.26
N ARG A 506 0.87 25.56 -29.38
CA ARG A 506 -0.21 26.52 -29.55
C ARG A 506 -1.45 25.84 -30.13
N LEU A 507 -2.54 25.85 -29.38
CA LEU A 507 -3.84 25.35 -29.87
C LEU A 507 -4.48 26.40 -30.82
N GLY A 508 -5.31 25.91 -31.72
CA GLY A 508 -6.10 26.78 -32.60
C GLY A 508 -6.93 27.76 -31.78
N GLY A 509 -6.85 29.05 -32.14
CA GLY A 509 -7.55 30.14 -31.44
C GLY A 509 -6.74 30.81 -30.33
N GLU A 510 -5.61 30.28 -29.92
CA GLU A 510 -4.72 30.93 -28.95
C GLU A 510 -3.83 31.99 -29.63
N ALA A 511 -3.54 33.10 -28.93
CA ALA A 511 -2.70 34.18 -29.43
C ALA A 511 -1.21 33.81 -29.50
N SER A 512 -0.73 32.93 -28.59
CA SER A 512 0.67 32.51 -28.48
C SER A 512 0.78 31.10 -27.98
N ALA A 513 1.97 30.48 -28.18
CA ALA A 513 2.30 29.16 -27.62
C ALA A 513 2.37 29.21 -26.08
N GLN A 514 1.99 28.08 -25.47
CA GLN A 514 1.89 27.91 -24.03
C GLN A 514 2.94 26.87 -23.56
N GLY A 515 4.23 27.14 -23.80
CA GLY A 515 5.31 26.22 -23.44
C GLY A 515 5.47 25.06 -24.43
N THR A 516 6.30 24.09 -24.04
CA THR A 516 6.58 22.85 -24.79
C THR A 516 5.94 21.62 -24.18
N THR A 517 5.46 21.75 -22.96
CA THR A 517 4.63 20.76 -22.25
C THR A 517 3.36 21.45 -21.80
N ARG A 518 2.22 20.81 -21.97
CA ARG A 518 0.94 21.33 -21.48
C ARG A 518 -0.03 20.24 -21.13
N VAL A 519 -0.98 20.59 -20.26
CA VAL A 519 -2.10 19.73 -19.90
C VAL A 519 -3.32 20.10 -20.73
N ILE A 520 -3.92 19.09 -21.37
CA ILE A 520 -5.25 19.19 -21.98
C ILE A 520 -6.23 18.34 -21.20
N SER A 521 -7.48 18.75 -21.11
CA SER A 521 -8.53 17.99 -20.43
C SER A 521 -9.45 17.32 -21.44
N VAL A 522 -9.42 15.99 -21.47
CA VAL A 522 -10.38 15.20 -22.26
C VAL A 522 -11.61 14.99 -21.41
N THR A 523 -12.75 15.57 -21.81
CA THR A 523 -14.00 15.57 -21.05
C THR A 523 -15.17 14.89 -21.77
N GLU A 524 -15.00 14.63 -23.06
CA GLU A 524 -15.98 14.02 -23.94
C GLU A 524 -15.59 12.57 -24.27
N ALA A 525 -16.55 11.78 -24.74
CA ALA A 525 -16.28 10.43 -25.24
C ALA A 525 -15.27 10.43 -26.40
N GLU A 526 -15.36 11.44 -27.28
CA GLU A 526 -14.40 11.71 -28.34
C GLU A 526 -14.13 13.22 -28.40
N GLN A 527 -12.87 13.61 -28.42
CA GLN A 527 -12.47 15.03 -28.44
C GLN A 527 -11.18 15.21 -29.23
N THR A 528 -11.13 16.24 -30.09
CA THR A 528 -9.97 16.55 -30.93
C THR A 528 -9.35 17.86 -30.49
N PHE A 529 -8.01 17.87 -30.39
CA PHE A 529 -7.21 19.07 -30.14
C PHE A 529 -6.29 19.32 -31.34
N THR A 530 -6.30 20.50 -31.88
CA THR A 530 -5.51 20.88 -33.06
C THR A 530 -4.45 21.91 -32.66
N PHE A 531 -3.20 21.52 -32.81
CA PHE A 531 -2.04 22.40 -32.67
C PHE A 531 -1.71 23.07 -33.99
N VAL A 532 -1.36 24.35 -33.93
CA VAL A 532 -1.03 25.17 -35.08
C VAL A 532 0.45 25.57 -35.08
N ASP A 533 0.96 26.02 -36.22
CA ASP A 533 2.38 26.38 -36.44
C ASP A 533 3.32 25.17 -36.32
N ILE A 534 2.85 24.00 -36.67
CA ILE A 534 3.65 22.74 -36.64
C ILE A 534 4.30 22.58 -38.03
N ALA A 535 5.61 22.81 -38.09
CA ALA A 535 6.36 22.86 -39.34
C ALA A 535 6.54 21.51 -40.05
N GLU A 536 6.58 20.40 -39.29
CA GLU A 536 6.72 19.03 -39.76
C GLU A 536 5.87 18.09 -38.93
N GLN A 537 5.60 16.89 -39.40
CA GLN A 537 4.88 15.90 -38.58
C GLN A 537 5.66 15.58 -37.32
N PRO A 538 5.14 15.87 -36.10
CA PRO A 538 5.83 15.65 -34.88
C PRO A 538 5.64 14.21 -34.39
N LEU A 539 6.45 13.80 -33.41
CA LEU A 539 6.21 12.63 -32.60
C LEU A 539 5.60 13.07 -31.27
N PRO A 540 4.39 12.62 -30.90
CA PRO A 540 3.78 13.01 -29.63
C PRO A 540 4.39 12.21 -28.45
N SER A 541 4.66 12.92 -27.36
CA SER A 541 4.93 12.37 -26.04
C SER A 541 3.68 12.55 -25.18
N LEU A 542 2.93 11.46 -25.00
CA LEU A 542 1.60 11.49 -24.41
C LEU A 542 1.62 11.02 -22.95
N LEU A 543 0.72 11.60 -22.14
CA LEU A 543 0.51 11.23 -20.74
C LEU A 543 1.82 11.35 -19.93
N ARG A 544 2.54 12.46 -20.10
CA ARG A 544 3.79 12.74 -19.37
C ARG A 544 3.58 12.64 -17.87
N GLY A 545 4.56 12.04 -17.17
CA GLY A 545 4.48 11.78 -15.75
C GLY A 545 3.31 10.89 -15.33
N PHE A 546 2.66 10.21 -16.27
CA PHE A 546 1.42 9.46 -16.04
C PHE A 546 0.33 10.33 -15.40
N SER A 547 -0.04 11.40 -16.08
CA SER A 547 -0.94 12.45 -15.57
C SER A 547 -2.38 11.99 -15.27
N ALA A 548 -2.76 10.78 -15.65
CA ALA A 548 -4.03 10.15 -15.28
C ALA A 548 -3.92 8.62 -15.26
N PRO A 549 -4.66 7.93 -14.36
CA PRO A 549 -4.63 6.47 -14.22
C PRO A 549 -5.49 5.79 -15.29
N VAL A 550 -5.00 5.79 -16.52
CA VAL A 550 -5.70 5.26 -17.69
C VAL A 550 -4.82 4.32 -18.48
N LYS A 551 -5.43 3.46 -19.28
CA LYS A 551 -4.76 2.65 -20.29
C LYS A 551 -4.71 3.42 -21.59
N LEU A 552 -3.58 4.08 -21.84
CA LEU A 552 -3.36 4.85 -23.08
C LEU A 552 -2.95 3.89 -24.22
N SER A 553 -3.49 4.13 -25.41
CA SER A 553 -3.02 3.47 -26.63
C SER A 553 -2.79 4.50 -27.76
N PHE A 554 -1.59 4.48 -28.31
CA PHE A 554 -1.18 5.19 -29.50
C PHE A 554 -0.32 4.26 -30.37
N PRO A 555 -0.44 4.23 -31.70
CA PRO A 555 0.20 3.24 -32.54
C PRO A 555 1.70 3.55 -32.79
N TYR A 556 2.48 3.68 -31.72
CA TYR A 556 3.94 3.83 -31.87
C TYR A 556 4.53 2.58 -32.50
N ASN A 557 5.39 2.79 -33.50
CA ASN A 557 6.28 1.73 -33.95
C ASN A 557 7.55 1.65 -33.07
N ARG A 558 8.31 0.57 -33.22
CA ARG A 558 9.50 0.34 -32.39
C ARG A 558 10.59 1.40 -32.56
N ASP A 559 10.77 1.95 -33.76
CA ASP A 559 11.75 3.00 -34.01
C ASP A 559 11.34 4.34 -33.34
N GLN A 560 10.03 4.65 -33.33
CA GLN A 560 9.50 5.80 -32.59
C GLN A 560 9.67 5.63 -31.09
N LEU A 561 9.46 4.43 -30.54
CA LEU A 561 9.68 4.16 -29.11
C LEU A 561 11.17 4.30 -28.75
N MET A 562 12.08 3.80 -29.57
CA MET A 562 13.52 4.00 -29.37
C MET A 562 13.91 5.49 -29.44
N PHE A 563 13.28 6.26 -30.31
CA PHE A 563 13.49 7.70 -30.41
C PHE A 563 13.04 8.42 -29.14
N LEU A 564 11.85 8.08 -28.59
CA LEU A 564 11.38 8.63 -27.33
C LEU A 564 12.26 8.24 -26.14
N MET A 565 12.78 7.00 -26.08
CA MET A 565 13.74 6.57 -25.07
C MET A 565 14.98 7.45 -25.04
N GLN A 566 15.40 7.96 -26.19
CA GLN A 566 16.60 8.76 -26.34
C GLN A 566 16.36 10.25 -26.14
N HIS A 567 15.24 10.79 -26.64
CA HIS A 567 15.03 12.23 -26.83
C HIS A 567 13.95 12.86 -25.98
N ASP A 568 13.03 12.07 -25.38
CA ASP A 568 11.98 12.65 -24.56
C ASP A 568 12.58 13.35 -23.31
N SER A 569 12.14 14.57 -23.06
CA SER A 569 12.58 15.34 -21.87
C SER A 569 11.91 14.84 -20.58
N ASP A 570 10.75 14.18 -20.68
CA ASP A 570 10.06 13.59 -19.53
C ASP A 570 10.70 12.24 -19.17
N GLY A 571 11.29 12.15 -17.98
CA GLY A 571 12.01 10.95 -17.53
C GLY A 571 11.08 9.74 -17.38
N PHE A 572 9.85 9.95 -16.93
CA PHE A 572 8.86 8.87 -16.88
C PHE A 572 8.53 8.35 -18.28
N ASN A 573 8.28 9.23 -19.25
CA ASN A 573 7.95 8.83 -20.60
C ASN A 573 9.13 8.15 -21.32
N ARG A 574 10.37 8.50 -21.00
CA ARG A 574 11.55 7.75 -21.48
C ARG A 574 11.51 6.31 -21.04
N TRP A 575 11.25 6.08 -19.75
CA TRP A 575 11.09 4.73 -19.20
C TRP A 575 9.90 4.01 -19.83
N ASP A 576 8.76 4.69 -19.94
CA ASP A 576 7.52 4.11 -20.47
C ASP A 576 7.66 3.70 -21.94
N ALA A 577 8.37 4.49 -22.74
CA ALA A 577 8.71 4.13 -24.12
C ALA A 577 9.53 2.82 -24.17
N GLY A 578 10.49 2.66 -23.28
CA GLY A 578 11.26 1.41 -23.12
C GLY A 578 10.39 0.22 -22.70
N GLN A 579 9.44 0.43 -21.80
CA GLN A 579 8.48 -0.60 -21.41
C GLN A 579 7.55 -0.99 -22.56
N GLN A 580 7.04 -0.03 -23.31
CA GLN A 580 6.21 -0.32 -24.50
C GLN A 580 6.98 -1.09 -25.56
N LEU A 581 8.23 -0.73 -25.81
CA LEU A 581 9.12 -1.48 -26.72
C LEU A 581 9.30 -2.92 -26.22
N SER A 582 9.62 -3.09 -24.95
CA SER A 582 9.79 -4.42 -24.35
C SER A 582 8.51 -5.25 -24.40
N VAL A 583 7.34 -4.63 -24.15
CA VAL A 583 6.04 -5.31 -24.26
C VAL A 583 5.78 -5.79 -25.68
N GLN A 584 6.00 -4.96 -26.69
CA GLN A 584 5.81 -5.37 -28.09
C GLN A 584 6.71 -6.56 -28.47
N VAL A 585 7.96 -6.54 -28.04
CA VAL A 585 8.92 -7.63 -28.30
C VAL A 585 8.52 -8.91 -27.55
N LEU A 586 8.12 -8.78 -26.28
CA LEU A 586 7.70 -9.94 -25.48
C LEU A 586 6.40 -10.54 -25.99
N GLN A 587 5.43 -9.73 -26.41
CA GLN A 587 4.18 -10.22 -27.00
C GLN A 587 4.44 -10.98 -28.33
N GLU A 588 5.39 -10.53 -29.13
CA GLU A 588 5.83 -11.26 -30.33
C GLU A 588 6.46 -12.62 -29.96
N LEU A 589 7.34 -12.66 -28.95
CA LEU A 589 7.93 -13.91 -28.47
C LEU A 589 6.89 -14.87 -27.88
N ILE A 590 5.91 -14.35 -27.12
CA ILE A 590 4.79 -15.13 -26.60
C ILE A 590 4.01 -15.76 -27.79
N GLY A 591 3.71 -14.97 -28.82
CA GLY A 591 3.03 -15.46 -30.01
C GLY A 591 3.83 -16.52 -30.79
N GLN A 592 5.16 -16.38 -30.90
CA GLN A 592 6.05 -17.39 -31.48
C GLN A 592 5.99 -18.69 -30.66
N GLN A 593 6.09 -18.58 -29.33
CA GLN A 593 6.02 -19.74 -28.43
C GLN A 593 4.70 -20.49 -28.55
N GLN A 594 3.58 -19.78 -28.60
CA GLN A 594 2.23 -20.37 -28.74
C GLN A 594 2.05 -21.10 -30.07
N LYS A 595 2.74 -20.67 -31.13
CA LYS A 595 2.74 -21.31 -32.44
C LYS A 595 3.76 -22.45 -32.57
N GLY A 596 4.61 -22.68 -31.58
CA GLY A 596 5.71 -23.64 -31.63
C GLY A 596 6.83 -23.22 -32.58
N GLU A 597 6.99 -21.93 -32.85
CA GLU A 597 8.03 -21.34 -33.66
C GLU A 597 9.33 -21.17 -32.85
N SER A 598 10.43 -21.09 -33.53
CA SER A 598 11.71 -20.75 -32.87
C SER A 598 11.70 -19.30 -32.42
N LEU A 599 12.03 -19.06 -31.15
CA LEU A 599 12.05 -17.71 -30.57
C LEU A 599 13.19 -16.89 -31.16
N LYS A 600 12.90 -15.65 -31.55
CA LYS A 600 13.88 -14.69 -32.09
C LYS A 600 13.63 -13.33 -31.44
N LEU A 601 14.63 -12.85 -30.71
CA LEU A 601 14.59 -11.50 -30.11
C LEU A 601 14.81 -10.43 -31.18
N ASP A 602 13.98 -9.39 -31.21
CA ASP A 602 14.21 -8.22 -32.05
C ASP A 602 15.50 -7.52 -31.58
N PRO A 603 16.51 -7.37 -32.45
CA PRO A 603 17.82 -6.78 -32.08
C PRO A 603 17.72 -5.31 -31.65
N ARG A 604 16.61 -4.63 -31.98
CA ARG A 604 16.39 -3.25 -31.56
C ARG A 604 16.28 -3.14 -30.04
N LEU A 605 15.74 -4.13 -29.33
CA LEU A 605 15.69 -4.12 -27.87
C LEU A 605 17.10 -4.16 -27.28
N VAL A 606 17.97 -5.02 -27.77
CA VAL A 606 19.38 -5.07 -27.33
C VAL A 606 20.11 -3.74 -27.63
N SER A 607 19.88 -3.18 -28.81
CA SER A 607 20.48 -1.90 -29.20
C SER A 607 20.01 -0.74 -28.32
N ALA A 608 18.71 -0.65 -28.04
CA ALA A 608 18.13 0.39 -27.19
C ALA A 608 18.68 0.32 -25.76
N LEU A 609 18.71 -0.88 -25.16
CA LEU A 609 19.23 -1.06 -23.80
C LEU A 609 20.75 -0.88 -23.73
N ARG A 610 21.49 -1.21 -24.78
CA ARG A 610 22.92 -0.89 -24.86
C ARG A 610 23.15 0.63 -24.82
N THR A 611 22.37 1.41 -25.56
CA THR A 611 22.44 2.87 -25.54
C THR A 611 22.20 3.42 -24.14
N VAL A 612 21.13 2.96 -23.47
CA VAL A 612 20.83 3.33 -22.07
C VAL A 612 21.99 2.99 -21.13
N LEU A 613 22.53 1.78 -21.23
CA LEU A 613 23.59 1.30 -20.35
C LEU A 613 24.93 2.04 -20.57
N SER A 614 25.14 2.56 -21.77
CA SER A 614 26.33 3.33 -22.13
C SER A 614 26.21 4.84 -21.84
N ASP A 615 25.02 5.33 -21.55
CA ASP A 615 24.77 6.74 -21.24
C ASP A 615 25.14 7.03 -19.78
N GLU A 616 26.29 7.65 -19.58
CA GLU A 616 26.79 8.04 -18.26
C GLU A 616 26.13 9.32 -17.72
N THR A 617 25.29 9.99 -18.51
CA THR A 617 24.56 11.19 -18.07
C THR A 617 23.26 10.83 -17.36
N LEU A 618 22.75 9.63 -17.56
CA LEU A 618 21.56 9.14 -16.88
C LEU A 618 21.86 8.76 -15.42
N ASP A 619 20.90 9.08 -14.55
CA ASP A 619 20.90 8.57 -13.18
C ASP A 619 20.95 7.03 -13.18
N GLN A 620 21.79 6.45 -12.32
CA GLN A 620 22.00 5.00 -12.29
C GLN A 620 20.75 4.23 -11.86
N ALA A 621 19.90 4.82 -11.01
CA ALA A 621 18.61 4.21 -10.65
C ALA A 621 17.66 4.19 -11.86
N MET A 622 17.65 5.26 -12.65
CA MET A 622 16.91 5.32 -13.91
C MET A 622 17.37 4.27 -14.91
N VAL A 623 18.70 4.08 -15.05
CA VAL A 623 19.27 3.01 -15.89
C VAL A 623 18.80 1.64 -15.40
N ALA A 624 18.81 1.40 -14.08
CA ALA A 624 18.35 0.13 -13.51
C ALA A 624 16.86 -0.13 -13.79
N GLU A 625 16.01 0.90 -13.67
CA GLU A 625 14.58 0.79 -14.02
C GLU A 625 14.37 0.50 -15.52
N MET A 626 15.14 1.16 -16.40
CA MET A 626 15.05 0.93 -17.85
C MET A 626 15.57 -0.45 -18.29
N LEU A 627 16.52 -1.05 -17.56
CA LEU A 627 17.00 -2.42 -17.79
C LEU A 627 16.00 -3.47 -17.29
N SER A 628 15.07 -3.11 -16.45
CA SER A 628 14.07 -4.03 -15.90
C SER A 628 12.97 -4.31 -16.92
N LEU A 629 12.90 -5.56 -17.38
CA LEU A 629 11.82 -5.99 -18.27
C LEU A 629 10.47 -5.99 -17.54
N PRO A 630 9.35 -5.78 -18.28
CA PRO A 630 8.01 -6.00 -17.74
C PRO A 630 7.91 -7.36 -17.04
N GLY A 631 7.33 -7.37 -15.84
CA GLY A 631 7.15 -8.58 -15.04
C GLY A 631 6.08 -9.49 -15.60
N GLU A 632 6.11 -10.77 -15.23
CA GLU A 632 5.10 -11.76 -15.64
C GLU A 632 3.69 -11.38 -15.18
N ALA A 633 3.56 -10.80 -13.99
CA ALA A 633 2.28 -10.30 -13.48
C ALA A 633 1.69 -9.18 -14.36
N TYR A 634 2.52 -8.25 -14.82
CA TYR A 634 2.11 -7.19 -15.74
C TYR A 634 1.74 -7.76 -17.12
N LEU A 635 2.55 -8.67 -17.67
CA LEU A 635 2.24 -9.35 -18.94
C LEU A 635 0.94 -10.15 -18.85
N THR A 636 0.68 -10.77 -17.71
CA THR A 636 -0.59 -11.43 -17.41
C THR A 636 -1.74 -10.41 -17.44
N GLU A 637 -1.58 -9.26 -16.79
CA GLU A 637 -2.62 -8.22 -16.72
C GLU A 637 -3.01 -7.69 -18.10
N ILE A 638 -2.05 -7.43 -18.97
CA ILE A 638 -2.29 -6.88 -20.30
C ILE A 638 -2.74 -7.92 -21.34
N SER A 639 -2.63 -9.22 -21.05
CA SER A 639 -3.11 -10.30 -21.92
C SER A 639 -4.63 -10.40 -21.85
N GLU A 640 -5.28 -10.80 -22.95
CA GLU A 640 -6.70 -11.13 -22.94
C GLU A 640 -6.95 -12.43 -22.19
N VAL A 641 -6.23 -13.48 -22.55
CA VAL A 641 -6.10 -14.75 -21.83
C VAL A 641 -4.62 -14.95 -21.53
N ALA A 642 -4.27 -15.13 -20.27
CA ALA A 642 -2.88 -15.30 -19.85
C ALA A 642 -2.41 -16.75 -20.08
N ASP A 643 -1.41 -16.91 -20.95
CA ASP A 643 -0.68 -18.14 -21.12
C ASP A 643 0.57 -18.12 -20.24
N VAL A 644 0.44 -18.66 -19.03
CA VAL A 644 1.49 -18.60 -17.99
C VAL A 644 2.82 -19.17 -18.50
N ASP A 645 2.75 -20.31 -19.18
CA ASP A 645 3.94 -21.01 -19.68
C ASP A 645 4.63 -20.23 -20.80
N ALA A 646 3.85 -19.73 -21.76
CA ALA A 646 4.41 -18.93 -22.87
C ALA A 646 4.99 -17.59 -22.40
N ILE A 647 4.33 -16.93 -21.44
CA ILE A 647 4.84 -15.68 -20.82
C ILE A 647 6.19 -15.94 -20.13
N HIS A 648 6.27 -16.98 -19.32
CA HIS A 648 7.52 -17.33 -18.62
C HIS A 648 8.65 -17.65 -19.60
N ILE A 649 8.41 -18.54 -20.54
CA ILE A 649 9.41 -18.98 -21.54
C ILE A 649 9.89 -17.78 -22.37
N ALA A 650 8.99 -16.96 -22.87
CA ALA A 650 9.34 -15.79 -23.69
C ALA A 650 10.18 -14.77 -22.91
N ARG A 651 9.81 -14.50 -21.67
CA ARG A 651 10.51 -13.55 -20.82
C ARG A 651 11.90 -14.06 -20.43
N GLU A 652 12.04 -15.31 -20.04
CA GLU A 652 13.35 -15.91 -19.72
C GLU A 652 14.25 -15.98 -20.95
N PHE A 653 13.70 -16.30 -22.13
CA PHE A 653 14.45 -16.23 -23.39
C PHE A 653 14.95 -14.80 -23.65
N ALA A 654 14.11 -13.78 -23.50
CA ALA A 654 14.52 -12.39 -23.69
C ALA A 654 15.63 -11.99 -22.71
N ARG A 655 15.50 -12.38 -21.43
CA ARG A 655 16.53 -12.12 -20.40
C ARG A 655 17.86 -12.77 -20.77
N GLN A 656 17.85 -14.02 -21.23
CA GLN A 656 19.04 -14.74 -21.66
C GLN A 656 19.72 -14.04 -22.85
N GLN A 657 18.96 -13.64 -23.85
CA GLN A 657 19.49 -12.96 -25.04
C GLN A 657 20.04 -11.56 -24.70
N LEU A 658 19.42 -10.84 -23.78
CA LEU A 658 19.94 -9.56 -23.28
C LEU A 658 21.22 -9.76 -22.48
N ALA A 659 21.29 -10.77 -21.62
CA ALA A 659 22.50 -11.10 -20.88
C ALA A 659 23.69 -11.40 -21.80
N GLU A 660 23.45 -12.14 -22.87
CA GLU A 660 24.48 -12.43 -23.89
C GLU A 660 24.87 -11.20 -24.71
N GLY A 661 23.86 -10.45 -25.19
CA GLY A 661 24.08 -9.29 -26.05
C GLY A 661 24.70 -8.07 -25.34
N LEU A 662 24.50 -7.95 -24.04
CA LEU A 662 24.94 -6.81 -23.22
C LEU A 662 26.07 -7.17 -22.24
N PHE A 663 26.62 -8.39 -22.32
CA PHE A 663 27.52 -8.94 -21.29
C PHE A 663 28.65 -7.98 -20.91
N GLU A 664 29.44 -7.52 -21.89
CA GLU A 664 30.61 -6.67 -21.64
C GLU A 664 30.24 -5.33 -20.97
N ALA A 665 29.15 -4.70 -21.41
CA ALA A 665 28.67 -3.44 -20.84
C ALA A 665 28.13 -3.64 -19.42
N LEU A 666 27.37 -4.71 -19.17
CA LEU A 666 26.90 -5.08 -17.86
C LEU A 666 28.03 -5.40 -16.88
N TRP A 667 29.03 -6.16 -17.37
CA TRP A 667 30.20 -6.51 -16.56
C TRP A 667 31.00 -5.28 -16.14
N LEU A 668 31.23 -4.36 -17.07
CA LEU A 668 31.91 -3.10 -16.78
C LEU A 668 31.19 -2.27 -15.71
N ARG A 669 29.85 -2.10 -15.84
CA ARG A 669 29.05 -1.36 -14.84
C ARG A 669 29.03 -2.07 -13.51
N TYR A 670 28.89 -3.39 -13.49
CA TYR A 670 28.94 -4.18 -12.26
C TYR A 670 30.26 -3.99 -11.52
N GLN A 671 31.39 -4.18 -12.22
CA GLN A 671 32.71 -4.07 -11.58
C GLN A 671 32.97 -2.66 -11.04
N ALA A 672 32.66 -1.62 -11.82
CA ALA A 672 32.86 -0.24 -11.40
C ALA A 672 32.07 0.09 -10.11
N ASN A 673 30.81 -0.31 -10.03
CA ASN A 673 29.98 -0.08 -8.86
C ASN A 673 30.40 -0.95 -7.67
N ARG A 674 30.78 -2.20 -7.92
CA ARG A 674 31.27 -3.11 -6.87
C ARG A 674 32.57 -2.62 -6.25
N ASP A 675 33.47 -2.07 -7.03
CA ASP A 675 34.74 -1.49 -6.54
C ASP A 675 34.51 -0.25 -5.66
N LEU A 676 33.49 0.54 -5.98
CA LEU A 676 33.05 1.65 -5.13
C LEU A 676 32.44 1.15 -3.83
N SER A 677 31.57 0.14 -3.86
CA SER A 677 30.97 -0.47 -2.67
C SER A 677 32.02 -1.00 -1.69
N LYS A 678 33.08 -1.61 -2.19
CA LYS A 678 34.18 -2.10 -1.34
C LYS A 678 34.98 -0.98 -0.65
N LYS A 679 34.96 0.23 -1.19
CA LYS A 679 35.77 1.36 -0.70
C LYS A 679 35.01 2.32 0.21
N THR A 680 33.67 2.29 0.17
CA THR A 680 32.82 3.21 0.91
C THR A 680 31.89 2.45 1.83
N PRO A 681 31.80 2.80 3.11
CA PRO A 681 30.78 2.23 4.02
C PRO A 681 29.38 2.43 3.48
N TYR A 682 28.44 1.58 3.93
CA TYR A 682 27.03 1.73 3.59
C TYR A 682 26.47 3.08 4.00
N VAL A 683 25.74 3.71 3.07
CA VAL A 683 24.97 4.93 3.32
C VAL A 683 23.56 4.74 2.72
N ALA A 684 22.55 5.08 3.49
CA ALA A 684 21.15 5.03 3.08
C ALA A 684 20.72 6.36 2.44
N GLU A 685 21.23 6.66 1.26
CA GLU A 685 20.98 7.88 0.49
C GLU A 685 20.77 7.56 -1.00
N ALA A 686 20.06 8.43 -1.70
CA ALA A 686 19.60 8.23 -3.08
C ALA A 686 20.72 7.85 -4.07
N GLU A 687 21.86 8.54 -4.03
CA GLU A 687 23.02 8.26 -4.90
C GLU A 687 23.57 6.84 -4.67
N HIS A 688 23.64 6.44 -3.40
CA HIS A 688 24.12 5.11 -3.01
C HIS A 688 23.11 4.01 -3.37
N PHE A 689 21.81 4.30 -3.22
CA PHE A 689 20.75 3.39 -3.68
C PHE A 689 20.82 3.18 -5.19
N ALA A 690 20.98 4.26 -5.97
CA ALA A 690 21.11 4.22 -7.43
C ALA A 690 22.28 3.34 -7.89
N ARG A 691 23.44 3.50 -7.27
CA ARG A 691 24.63 2.71 -7.57
C ARG A 691 24.39 1.22 -7.31
N ARG A 692 23.84 0.85 -6.14
CA ARG A 692 23.56 -0.56 -5.82
C ARG A 692 22.47 -1.16 -6.69
N ALA A 693 21.47 -0.38 -7.06
CA ALA A 693 20.41 -0.82 -7.99
C ALA A 693 20.99 -1.24 -9.34
N LEU A 694 21.85 -0.41 -9.94
CA LEU A 694 22.50 -0.75 -11.21
C LEU A 694 23.46 -1.93 -11.07
N GLN A 695 24.25 -1.97 -10.00
CA GLN A 695 25.13 -3.11 -9.70
C GLN A 695 24.36 -4.42 -9.66
N ASN A 696 23.25 -4.43 -8.97
CA ASN A 696 22.47 -5.63 -8.69
C ASN A 696 21.65 -6.11 -9.90
N ILE A 697 21.05 -5.19 -10.67
CA ILE A 697 20.36 -5.59 -11.91
C ILE A 697 21.37 -6.14 -12.93
N ALA A 698 22.57 -5.55 -13.00
CA ALA A 698 23.64 -6.07 -13.83
C ALA A 698 24.05 -7.50 -13.43
N LEU A 699 24.24 -7.76 -12.13
CA LEU A 699 24.56 -9.11 -11.62
C LEU A 699 23.47 -10.13 -11.95
N SER A 700 22.20 -9.73 -11.87
CA SER A 700 21.07 -10.63 -12.19
C SER A 700 21.03 -11.08 -13.65
N TYR A 701 21.42 -10.21 -14.58
CA TYR A 701 21.60 -10.59 -15.99
C TYR A 701 22.88 -11.40 -16.20
N LEU A 702 23.99 -10.96 -15.64
CA LEU A 702 25.31 -11.60 -15.81
C LEU A 702 25.29 -13.07 -15.36
N MET A 703 24.62 -13.39 -14.25
CA MET A 703 24.53 -14.75 -13.73
C MET A 703 23.89 -15.73 -14.73
N LEU A 704 23.02 -15.27 -15.62
CA LEU A 704 22.42 -16.08 -16.68
C LEU A 704 23.46 -16.62 -17.68
N SER A 705 24.62 -16.00 -17.75
CA SER A 705 25.72 -16.49 -18.60
C SER A 705 26.36 -17.80 -18.12
N GLY A 706 26.19 -18.14 -16.85
CA GLY A 706 26.80 -19.29 -16.21
C GLY A 706 28.35 -19.27 -16.17
N LYS A 707 28.96 -18.10 -16.43
CA LYS A 707 30.42 -17.97 -16.48
C LYS A 707 31.03 -18.06 -15.08
N PRO A 708 32.19 -18.77 -14.94
CA PRO A 708 32.85 -18.94 -13.64
C PRO A 708 33.24 -17.63 -12.95
N GLU A 709 33.66 -16.64 -13.73
CA GLU A 709 34.01 -15.31 -13.19
C GLU A 709 32.80 -14.58 -12.58
N VAL A 710 31.59 -14.78 -13.12
CA VAL A 710 30.37 -14.19 -12.57
C VAL A 710 29.97 -14.93 -11.31
N LEU A 711 30.06 -16.26 -11.29
CA LEU A 711 29.81 -17.04 -10.08
C LEU A 711 30.75 -16.62 -8.95
N ALA A 712 32.04 -16.45 -9.23
CA ALA A 712 33.02 -16.00 -8.25
C ALA A 712 32.69 -14.60 -7.72
N ALA A 713 32.26 -13.68 -8.60
CA ALA A 713 31.84 -12.34 -8.22
C ALA A 713 30.57 -12.34 -7.32
N ALA A 714 29.59 -13.19 -7.62
CA ALA A 714 28.39 -13.35 -6.81
C ALA A 714 28.70 -13.92 -5.42
N LEU A 715 29.56 -14.93 -5.34
CA LEU A 715 30.01 -15.50 -4.06
C LEU A 715 30.78 -14.47 -3.25
N GLU A 716 31.69 -13.75 -3.85
CA GLU A 716 32.44 -12.68 -3.18
C GLU A 716 31.50 -11.57 -2.68
N GLN A 717 30.53 -11.14 -3.48
CA GLN A 717 29.53 -10.16 -3.02
C GLN A 717 28.73 -10.71 -1.85
N PHE A 718 28.28 -11.94 -1.90
CA PHE A 718 27.54 -12.59 -0.80
C PHE A 718 28.34 -12.60 0.51
N GLU A 719 29.62 -12.96 0.45
CA GLU A 719 30.48 -13.11 1.63
C GLU A 719 30.93 -11.78 2.20
N THR A 720 31.19 -10.77 1.36
CA THR A 720 31.87 -9.54 1.77
C THR A 720 31.02 -8.30 1.84
N ALA A 721 29.75 -8.37 1.42
CA ALA A 721 28.84 -7.22 1.49
C ALA A 721 28.61 -6.76 2.94
N ASP A 722 28.70 -5.46 3.17
CA ASP A 722 28.43 -4.80 4.44
C ASP A 722 26.94 -4.40 4.60
N ASN A 723 26.12 -4.75 3.60
CA ASN A 723 24.70 -4.38 3.57
C ASN A 723 23.83 -5.52 3.01
N MET A 724 22.57 -5.49 3.39
CA MET A 724 21.60 -6.52 3.00
C MET A 724 21.23 -6.44 1.51
N THR A 725 21.22 -5.26 0.90
CA THR A 725 20.88 -5.10 -0.51
C THR A 725 21.79 -5.93 -1.40
N GLU A 726 23.09 -5.80 -1.22
CA GLU A 726 24.08 -6.56 -2.00
C GLU A 726 24.09 -8.04 -1.63
N ARG A 727 24.00 -8.35 -0.33
CA ARG A 727 24.02 -9.74 0.16
C ARG A 727 22.81 -10.54 -0.30
N LEU A 728 21.62 -9.96 -0.17
CA LEU A 728 20.38 -10.64 -0.56
C LEU A 728 20.28 -10.81 -2.08
N THR A 729 20.73 -9.84 -2.85
CA THR A 729 20.79 -9.98 -4.32
C THR A 729 21.75 -11.11 -4.74
N ALA A 730 22.93 -11.19 -4.12
CA ALA A 730 23.86 -12.27 -4.38
C ALA A 730 23.24 -13.64 -4.01
N LEU A 731 22.55 -13.73 -2.87
CA LEU A 731 21.80 -14.94 -2.50
C LEU A 731 20.74 -15.29 -3.55
N ALA A 732 19.93 -14.31 -3.98
CA ALA A 732 18.85 -14.53 -4.94
C ALA A 732 19.36 -15.03 -6.30
N VAL A 733 20.47 -14.48 -6.81
CA VAL A 733 21.04 -14.95 -8.08
C VAL A 733 21.67 -16.35 -7.95
N LEU A 734 22.24 -16.68 -6.79
CA LEU A 734 22.73 -18.03 -6.50
C LEU A 734 21.57 -19.04 -6.41
N VAL A 735 20.50 -18.68 -5.72
CA VAL A 735 19.29 -19.53 -5.56
C VAL A 735 18.65 -19.89 -6.90
N ASN A 736 18.65 -18.95 -7.85
CA ASN A 736 18.10 -19.14 -9.19
C ASN A 736 19.13 -19.66 -10.23
N SER A 737 20.34 -20.01 -9.79
CA SER A 737 21.40 -20.51 -10.65
C SER A 737 21.41 -22.04 -10.73
N PRO A 738 22.12 -22.63 -11.71
CA PRO A 738 22.31 -24.07 -11.78
C PRO A 738 23.40 -24.61 -10.81
N PHE A 739 24.03 -23.75 -10.03
CA PHE A 739 25.14 -24.12 -9.13
C PHE A 739 24.63 -24.64 -7.80
N GLU A 740 24.17 -25.89 -7.75
CA GLU A 740 23.46 -26.47 -6.59
C GLU A 740 24.28 -26.48 -5.30
N GLU A 741 25.59 -26.77 -5.37
CA GLU A 741 26.45 -26.78 -4.18
C GLU A 741 26.59 -25.39 -3.56
N GLN A 742 26.89 -24.39 -4.39
CA GLN A 742 27.05 -23.00 -3.95
C GLN A 742 25.73 -22.43 -3.40
N LYS A 743 24.61 -22.74 -4.06
CA LYS A 743 23.28 -22.42 -3.61
C LYS A 743 23.01 -22.97 -2.20
N ALA A 744 23.26 -24.26 -2.02
CA ALA A 744 23.00 -24.91 -0.72
C ALA A 744 23.86 -24.33 0.41
N LEU A 745 25.14 -24.07 0.13
CA LEU A 745 26.06 -23.46 1.10
C LEU A 745 25.66 -22.03 1.45
N ALA A 746 25.29 -21.22 0.46
CA ALA A 746 24.84 -19.84 0.68
C ALA A 746 23.55 -19.78 1.51
N LEU A 747 22.55 -20.59 1.18
CA LEU A 747 21.30 -20.68 1.94
C LEU A 747 21.53 -21.10 3.40
N ALA A 748 22.37 -22.12 3.63
CA ALA A 748 22.67 -22.60 4.98
C ALA A 748 23.45 -21.56 5.80
N SER A 749 24.45 -20.93 5.18
CA SER A 749 25.26 -19.88 5.83
C SER A 749 24.40 -18.66 6.20
N PHE A 750 23.52 -18.23 5.31
CA PHE A 750 22.63 -17.11 5.54
C PHE A 750 21.66 -17.39 6.71
N ALA A 751 21.00 -18.57 6.68
CA ALA A 751 20.07 -18.96 7.73
C ALA A 751 20.75 -19.07 9.09
N GLU A 752 21.96 -19.66 9.16
CA GLU A 752 22.69 -19.78 10.44
C GLU A 752 23.11 -18.41 10.98
N HIS A 753 23.54 -17.49 10.10
CA HIS A 753 23.97 -16.16 10.51
C HIS A 753 22.80 -15.29 11.03
N PHE A 754 21.60 -15.42 10.42
CA PHE A 754 20.45 -14.57 10.72
C PHE A 754 19.29 -15.28 11.42
N LYS A 755 19.50 -16.51 11.95
CA LYS A 755 18.44 -17.32 12.58
C LYS A 755 17.65 -16.61 13.67
N ASP A 756 18.29 -15.68 14.38
CA ASP A 756 17.70 -14.93 15.49
C ASP A 756 17.08 -13.58 15.04
N ASN A 757 17.04 -13.32 13.72
CA ASN A 757 16.43 -12.11 13.17
C ASN A 757 15.20 -12.46 12.32
N PRO A 758 13.98 -12.32 12.87
CA PRO A 758 12.75 -12.73 12.18
C PRO A 758 12.53 -12.03 10.83
N LEU A 759 12.86 -10.74 10.71
CA LEU A 759 12.67 -9.97 9.48
C LEU A 759 13.66 -10.39 8.38
N VAL A 760 14.87 -10.78 8.74
CA VAL A 760 15.83 -11.31 7.78
C VAL A 760 15.45 -12.72 7.34
N MET A 761 14.96 -13.54 8.27
CA MET A 761 14.42 -14.87 7.93
C MET A 761 13.21 -14.77 6.99
N ASP A 762 12.39 -13.73 7.09
CA ASP A 762 11.33 -13.46 6.10
C ASP A 762 11.89 -13.27 4.69
N GLN A 763 12.98 -12.53 4.55
CA GLN A 763 13.67 -12.35 3.27
C GLN A 763 14.23 -13.67 2.72
N TRP A 764 14.79 -14.51 3.59
CA TRP A 764 15.28 -15.84 3.25
C TRP A 764 14.17 -16.77 2.75
N PHE A 765 12.99 -16.72 3.37
CA PHE A 765 11.80 -17.42 2.88
C PHE A 765 11.36 -16.90 1.50
N SER A 766 11.27 -15.58 1.33
CA SER A 766 10.78 -14.96 0.10
C SER A 766 11.68 -15.25 -1.10
N VAL A 767 12.98 -15.21 -0.94
CA VAL A 767 13.93 -15.54 -2.01
C VAL A 767 13.73 -16.98 -2.52
N GLN A 768 13.48 -17.93 -1.62
CA GLN A 768 13.26 -19.32 -2.00
C GLN A 768 11.86 -19.56 -2.57
N ALA A 769 10.84 -18.93 -1.98
CA ALA A 769 9.45 -19.04 -2.46
C ALA A 769 9.28 -18.41 -3.85
N GLY A 770 9.99 -17.33 -4.15
CA GLY A 770 9.96 -16.64 -5.43
C GLY A 770 10.79 -17.28 -6.52
N SER A 771 11.61 -18.30 -6.23
CA SER A 771 12.42 -18.99 -7.21
C SER A 771 11.58 -19.75 -8.23
N THR A 772 11.74 -19.42 -9.51
CA THR A 772 11.00 -20.04 -10.63
C THR A 772 11.54 -21.40 -11.07
N LEU A 773 12.60 -21.88 -10.45
CA LEU A 773 13.12 -23.22 -10.70
C LEU A 773 12.07 -24.30 -10.38
N PRO A 774 12.10 -25.46 -11.06
CA PRO A 774 11.14 -26.54 -10.79
C PRO A 774 11.08 -26.97 -9.31
N GLY A 775 9.93 -27.46 -8.88
CA GLY A 775 9.72 -27.94 -7.52
C GLY A 775 9.41 -26.83 -6.50
N GLY A 776 8.89 -25.67 -6.95
CA GLY A 776 8.58 -24.51 -6.08
C GLY A 776 7.62 -24.83 -4.96
N LEU A 777 6.53 -25.55 -5.24
CA LEU A 777 5.55 -25.91 -4.21
C LEU A 777 6.13 -26.83 -3.12
N GLU A 778 6.95 -27.80 -3.50
CA GLU A 778 7.54 -28.72 -2.53
C GLU A 778 8.58 -27.98 -1.64
N ARG A 779 9.33 -27.03 -2.21
CA ARG A 779 10.20 -26.15 -1.41
C ARG A 779 9.40 -25.34 -0.39
N VAL A 780 8.29 -24.74 -0.78
CA VAL A 780 7.43 -23.95 0.12
C VAL A 780 6.87 -24.82 1.24
N LYS A 781 6.37 -26.01 0.92
CA LYS A 781 5.88 -26.97 1.94
C LYS A 781 6.97 -27.38 2.94
N ALA A 782 8.18 -27.61 2.46
CA ALA A 782 9.33 -27.91 3.33
C ALA A 782 9.68 -26.72 4.23
N LEU A 783 9.65 -25.49 3.69
CA LEU A 783 9.94 -24.28 4.46
C LEU A 783 8.87 -23.96 5.49
N MET A 784 7.62 -24.35 5.29
CA MET A 784 6.57 -24.25 6.33
C MET A 784 6.86 -25.10 7.56
N GLN A 785 7.72 -26.12 7.46
CA GLN A 785 8.16 -26.95 8.58
C GLN A 785 9.41 -26.39 9.28
N HIS A 786 9.99 -25.30 8.74
CA HIS A 786 11.18 -24.68 9.35
C HIS A 786 10.81 -24.02 10.69
N PRO A 787 11.65 -24.13 11.74
CA PRO A 787 11.37 -23.56 13.06
C PRO A 787 11.10 -22.05 13.09
N ALA A 788 11.66 -21.32 12.13
CA ALA A 788 11.42 -19.88 12.00
C ALA A 788 10.07 -19.52 11.36
N PHE A 789 9.33 -20.48 10.78
CA PHE A 789 8.01 -20.24 10.22
C PHE A 789 6.92 -20.35 11.28
N ASN A 790 5.98 -19.40 11.27
CA ASN A 790 4.80 -19.41 12.14
C ASN A 790 3.60 -18.90 11.35
N ILE A 791 2.63 -19.75 11.11
CA ILE A 791 1.40 -19.42 10.35
C ILE A 791 0.55 -18.34 11.04
N LYS A 792 0.70 -18.15 12.36
CA LYS A 792 -0.03 -17.11 13.10
C LYS A 792 0.58 -15.72 12.94
N ASN A 793 1.81 -15.62 12.43
CA ASN A 793 2.47 -14.35 12.17
C ASN A 793 2.21 -13.90 10.73
N PRO A 794 1.54 -12.75 10.51
CA PRO A 794 1.23 -12.26 9.17
C PRO A 794 2.44 -12.04 8.27
N ASN A 795 3.57 -11.60 8.81
CA ASN A 795 4.79 -11.39 8.05
C ASN A 795 5.33 -12.70 7.47
N LYS A 796 5.32 -13.78 8.26
CA LYS A 796 5.75 -15.11 7.81
C LYS A 796 4.87 -15.66 6.69
N VAL A 797 3.56 -15.50 6.81
CA VAL A 797 2.60 -15.94 5.77
C VAL A 797 2.84 -15.17 4.47
N ARG A 798 2.98 -13.85 4.53
CA ARG A 798 3.28 -13.03 3.36
C ARG A 798 4.62 -13.38 2.72
N ALA A 799 5.65 -13.56 3.54
CA ALA A 799 7.00 -13.82 3.06
C ALA A 799 7.14 -15.17 2.35
N LEU A 800 6.44 -16.20 2.78
CA LEU A 800 6.52 -17.55 2.21
C LEU A 800 5.38 -17.81 1.22
N VAL A 801 4.14 -17.77 1.69
CA VAL A 801 2.98 -18.14 0.88
C VAL A 801 2.60 -17.02 -0.09
N GLY A 802 2.58 -15.78 0.39
CA GLY A 802 2.30 -14.61 -0.46
C GLY A 802 3.32 -14.46 -1.60
N ALA A 803 4.60 -14.66 -1.32
CA ALA A 803 5.64 -14.63 -2.34
C ALA A 803 5.49 -15.78 -3.35
N PHE A 804 5.18 -16.99 -2.91
CA PHE A 804 4.93 -18.12 -3.81
C PHE A 804 3.72 -17.88 -4.73
N ALA A 805 2.58 -17.53 -4.17
CA ALA A 805 1.33 -17.39 -4.93
C ALA A 805 1.28 -16.12 -5.80
N GLY A 806 1.96 -15.05 -5.38
CA GLY A 806 1.92 -13.76 -6.07
C GLY A 806 3.10 -13.47 -6.99
N GLN A 807 4.25 -14.12 -6.79
CA GLN A 807 5.48 -13.82 -7.53
C GLN A 807 5.99 -15.01 -8.36
N ASN A 808 5.75 -16.24 -7.90
CA ASN A 808 6.22 -17.46 -8.58
C ASN A 808 5.09 -18.06 -9.43
N LEU A 809 4.68 -17.33 -10.48
CA LEU A 809 3.51 -17.67 -11.26
C LEU A 809 3.63 -19.02 -11.96
N ILE A 810 4.80 -19.37 -12.50
CA ILE A 810 5.00 -20.63 -13.23
C ILE A 810 4.78 -21.85 -12.33
N ASN A 811 5.23 -21.81 -11.07
CA ASN A 811 5.04 -22.91 -10.12
C ASN A 811 3.65 -22.87 -9.45
N PHE A 812 3.14 -21.69 -9.13
CA PHE A 812 1.81 -21.56 -8.54
C PHE A 812 0.71 -22.00 -9.49
N HIS A 813 0.82 -21.66 -10.77
CA HIS A 813 -0.14 -22.02 -11.82
C HIS A 813 0.23 -23.34 -12.51
N ALA A 814 0.88 -24.28 -11.82
CA ALA A 814 1.14 -25.61 -12.36
C ALA A 814 -0.16 -26.26 -12.88
N THR A 815 -0.08 -26.95 -14.01
CA THR A 815 -1.24 -27.46 -14.76
C THR A 815 -2.06 -28.50 -14.01
N ASP A 816 -1.50 -29.10 -12.95
CA ASP A 816 -2.19 -30.08 -12.09
C ASP A 816 -3.07 -29.43 -11.00
N GLY A 817 -3.05 -28.09 -10.88
CA GLY A 817 -3.80 -27.34 -9.89
C GLY A 817 -3.30 -27.46 -8.44
N SER A 818 -2.11 -28.04 -8.25
CA SER A 818 -1.55 -28.27 -6.91
C SER A 818 -1.31 -26.96 -6.14
N GLY A 819 -0.88 -25.89 -6.81
CA GLY A 819 -0.70 -24.56 -6.21
C GLY A 819 -2.02 -23.97 -5.71
N TYR A 820 -3.08 -24.13 -6.46
CA TYR A 820 -4.43 -23.62 -6.10
C TYR A 820 -4.99 -24.37 -4.87
N ARG A 821 -4.83 -25.67 -4.85
CA ARG A 821 -5.24 -26.52 -3.74
C ARG A 821 -4.49 -26.18 -2.45
N PHE A 822 -3.18 -25.98 -2.56
CA PHE A 822 -2.33 -25.57 -1.46
C PHE A 822 -2.81 -24.22 -0.86
N LEU A 823 -3.05 -23.21 -1.71
CA LEU A 823 -3.51 -21.90 -1.24
C LEU A 823 -4.91 -21.98 -0.61
N ALA A 824 -5.82 -22.75 -1.20
CA ALA A 824 -7.18 -22.94 -0.66
C ALA A 824 -7.16 -23.61 0.72
N ASP A 825 -6.32 -24.62 0.92
CA ASP A 825 -6.14 -25.28 2.23
C ASP A 825 -5.66 -24.26 3.29
N LEU A 826 -4.71 -23.42 2.93
CA LEU A 826 -4.20 -22.38 3.82
C LEU A 826 -5.28 -21.33 4.17
N VAL A 827 -6.05 -20.88 3.18
CA VAL A 827 -7.14 -19.91 3.41
C VAL A 827 -8.20 -20.48 4.35
N ILE A 828 -8.55 -21.75 4.20
CA ILE A 828 -9.50 -22.43 5.09
C ILE A 828 -8.95 -22.49 6.52
N GLU A 829 -7.67 -22.80 6.70
CA GLU A 829 -7.00 -22.81 8.00
C GLU A 829 -6.97 -21.42 8.63
N LEU A 830 -6.49 -20.41 7.88
CA LEU A 830 -6.40 -19.03 8.35
C LEU A 830 -7.76 -18.42 8.71
N ASN A 831 -8.83 -18.77 7.99
CA ASN A 831 -10.19 -18.32 8.28
C ASN A 831 -10.62 -18.62 9.72
N GLY A 832 -10.06 -19.67 10.32
CA GLY A 832 -10.37 -20.09 11.68
C GLY A 832 -9.79 -19.19 12.78
N PHE A 833 -8.73 -18.41 12.49
CA PHE A 833 -8.05 -17.62 13.51
C PHE A 833 -7.60 -16.20 13.07
N ASN A 834 -7.39 -15.94 11.79
CA ASN A 834 -7.09 -14.60 11.27
C ASN A 834 -7.81 -14.35 9.94
N PRO A 835 -9.09 -13.93 10.00
CA PRO A 835 -9.92 -13.72 8.80
C PRO A 835 -9.36 -12.69 7.81
N GLN A 836 -8.76 -11.60 8.29
CA GLN A 836 -8.20 -10.56 7.42
C GLN A 836 -7.05 -11.10 6.57
N ILE A 837 -6.14 -11.85 7.16
CA ILE A 837 -5.04 -12.47 6.42
C ILE A 837 -5.57 -13.57 5.48
N ALA A 838 -6.56 -14.35 5.90
CA ALA A 838 -7.20 -15.36 5.06
C ALA A 838 -7.78 -14.73 3.78
N SER A 839 -8.57 -13.67 3.89
CA SER A 839 -9.19 -13.00 2.74
C SER A 839 -8.16 -12.38 1.79
N ARG A 840 -7.08 -11.82 2.32
CA ARG A 840 -5.99 -11.25 1.51
C ARG A 840 -5.22 -12.30 0.72
N GLN A 841 -5.02 -13.49 1.28
CA GLN A 841 -4.38 -14.60 0.56
C GLN A 841 -5.21 -15.14 -0.61
N LEU A 842 -6.48 -14.81 -0.71
CA LEU A 842 -7.36 -15.21 -1.83
C LEU A 842 -7.08 -14.48 -3.14
N ALA A 843 -6.39 -13.33 -3.12
CA ALA A 843 -6.21 -12.49 -4.31
C ALA A 843 -5.77 -13.25 -5.58
N PRO A 844 -4.81 -14.17 -5.55
CA PRO A 844 -4.44 -14.95 -6.73
C PRO A 844 -5.57 -15.78 -7.31
N LEU A 845 -6.45 -16.38 -6.49
CA LEU A 845 -7.57 -17.19 -6.93
C LEU A 845 -8.72 -16.36 -7.50
N THR A 846 -8.88 -15.12 -7.08
CA THR A 846 -9.97 -14.24 -7.56
C THR A 846 -9.85 -13.93 -9.05
N ARG A 847 -8.66 -14.08 -9.62
CA ARG A 847 -8.35 -13.78 -11.02
C ARG A 847 -8.55 -14.95 -11.97
N TRP A 848 -9.25 -16.01 -11.57
CA TRP A 848 -9.38 -17.26 -12.32
C TRP A 848 -9.88 -17.08 -13.76
N ARG A 849 -10.73 -16.08 -14.03
CA ARG A 849 -11.23 -15.79 -15.38
C ARG A 849 -10.15 -15.27 -16.36
N LYS A 850 -8.97 -14.92 -15.87
CA LYS A 850 -7.85 -14.40 -16.65
C LYS A 850 -7.10 -15.48 -17.42
N TYR A 851 -7.20 -16.73 -16.98
CA TYR A 851 -6.40 -17.86 -17.46
C TYR A 851 -7.13 -18.73 -18.47
N ASP A 852 -6.44 -19.74 -19.01
CA ASP A 852 -7.03 -20.74 -19.91
C ASP A 852 -8.13 -21.59 -19.24
N ASP A 853 -8.96 -22.24 -20.04
CA ASP A 853 -10.14 -22.99 -19.55
C ASP A 853 -9.81 -24.08 -18.52
N ALA A 854 -8.66 -24.74 -18.66
CA ALA A 854 -8.25 -25.80 -17.72
C ALA A 854 -7.88 -25.20 -16.36
N ARG A 855 -7.07 -24.14 -16.35
CA ARG A 855 -6.73 -23.41 -15.12
C ARG A 855 -7.96 -22.74 -14.50
N GLN A 856 -8.83 -22.13 -15.31
CA GLN A 856 -10.10 -21.57 -14.81
C GLN A 856 -10.91 -22.62 -14.05
N ALA A 857 -11.09 -23.80 -14.60
CA ALA A 857 -11.87 -24.87 -13.98
C ALA A 857 -11.27 -25.29 -12.62
N LEU A 858 -9.94 -25.44 -12.56
CA LEU A 858 -9.23 -25.82 -11.32
C LEU A 858 -9.31 -24.73 -10.26
N MET A 859 -9.09 -23.46 -10.61
CA MET A 859 -9.15 -22.34 -9.68
C MET A 859 -10.57 -22.13 -9.14
N LYS A 860 -11.57 -22.20 -10.02
CA LYS A 860 -12.98 -22.09 -9.65
C LYS A 860 -13.40 -23.20 -8.70
N ALA A 861 -12.97 -24.43 -8.95
CA ALA A 861 -13.26 -25.58 -8.08
C ALA A 861 -12.72 -25.36 -6.64
N GLU A 862 -11.55 -24.75 -6.50
CA GLU A 862 -10.99 -24.43 -5.19
C GLU A 862 -11.74 -23.30 -4.47
N LEU A 863 -12.20 -22.27 -5.19
CA LEU A 863 -13.08 -21.23 -4.62
C LEU A 863 -14.42 -21.83 -4.16
N GLU A 864 -15.01 -22.76 -4.94
CA GLU A 864 -16.22 -23.49 -4.56
C GLU A 864 -15.98 -24.37 -3.33
N ARG A 865 -14.82 -25.01 -3.24
CA ARG A 865 -14.42 -25.81 -2.07
C ARG A 865 -14.27 -24.96 -0.82
N ILE A 866 -13.65 -23.78 -0.91
CA ILE A 866 -13.58 -22.82 0.21
C ILE A 866 -14.99 -22.44 0.65
N ARG A 867 -15.88 -22.08 -0.30
CA ARG A 867 -17.26 -21.71 0.01
C ARG A 867 -18.00 -22.83 0.74
N ALA A 868 -17.72 -24.08 0.40
CA ALA A 868 -18.36 -25.27 0.98
C ALA A 868 -17.68 -25.78 2.28
N SER A 869 -16.55 -25.22 2.70
CA SER A 869 -15.73 -25.77 3.79
C SER A 869 -16.29 -25.58 5.19
N GLY A 870 -17.41 -24.88 5.35
CA GLY A 870 -18.06 -24.65 6.61
C GLY A 870 -18.43 -23.18 6.83
N GLN A 871 -18.37 -22.71 8.09
CA GLN A 871 -18.71 -21.34 8.40
C GLN A 871 -17.53 -20.42 8.03
N LEU A 872 -17.74 -19.57 7.04
CA LEU A 872 -16.77 -18.55 6.65
C LEU A 872 -16.95 -17.28 7.47
N SER A 873 -15.82 -16.58 7.73
CA SER A 873 -15.84 -15.20 8.19
C SER A 873 -16.49 -14.28 7.14
N SER A 874 -16.95 -13.11 7.54
CA SER A 874 -17.44 -12.09 6.60
C SER A 874 -16.37 -11.70 5.57
N ASP A 875 -15.13 -11.63 5.98
CA ASP A 875 -13.95 -11.33 5.15
C ASP A 875 -13.82 -12.33 3.98
N VAL A 876 -13.69 -13.60 4.29
CA VAL A 876 -13.52 -14.67 3.28
C VAL A 876 -14.80 -14.87 2.48
N TYR A 877 -15.97 -14.80 3.13
CA TYR A 877 -17.26 -14.95 2.45
C TYR A 877 -17.45 -13.93 1.33
N GLU A 878 -17.17 -12.65 1.60
CA GLU A 878 -17.32 -11.58 0.61
C GLU A 878 -16.44 -11.82 -0.63
N VAL A 879 -15.16 -12.10 -0.42
CA VAL A 879 -14.20 -12.29 -1.51
C VAL A 879 -14.55 -13.52 -2.34
N VAL A 880 -14.86 -14.65 -1.71
CA VAL A 880 -15.22 -15.89 -2.41
C VAL A 880 -16.52 -15.72 -3.16
N SER A 881 -17.55 -15.14 -2.54
CA SER A 881 -18.88 -14.97 -3.15
C SER A 881 -18.84 -14.06 -4.36
N LYS A 882 -18.15 -12.91 -4.27
CA LYS A 882 -17.94 -11.98 -5.39
C LYS A 882 -17.10 -12.60 -6.52
N SER A 883 -16.10 -13.41 -6.17
CA SER A 883 -15.26 -14.08 -7.16
C SER A 883 -16.01 -15.14 -7.98
N LEU A 884 -17.03 -15.75 -7.40
CA LEU A 884 -17.86 -16.79 -8.04
C LEU A 884 -19.12 -16.23 -8.72
N ALA A 885 -19.47 -14.95 -8.51
CA ALA A 885 -20.65 -14.30 -9.06
C ALA A 885 -20.63 -14.02 -10.59
#